data_2c4d46098c9af398225769c3347d17e6
#
_entry.id   2c4d46098c9af398225769c3347d17e6
#
_cell.length_a   1.000
_cell.length_b   1.000
_cell.length_c   1.000
_cell.angle_alpha   90.00
_cell.angle_beta   90.00
_cell.angle_gamma   90.00
#
_symmetry.space_group_name_H-M   'P 1'
#
loop_
_entity.id
_entity.type
_entity.pdbx_description
1 polymer ?
#
loop_
_entity_poly.entity_id
_entity_poly.type
_entity_poly.pdbx_seq_one_letter_code
_entity_poly.pdbx_strand_id
1 'polypeptide(L)'
;MILLHYYKVGGKVPISLVSLVIVVVLQVLCAGFASAEGEKIVEVVVKGSQRIEKSAVLNVVKLKAGDTLENDRTDADIRAIYKLGQFQDVRVATETSDKGTILVYEVVEKPIVRSIRFEGNKELTTDKLKDALEFKQNAIFSSNDLTKSVAKIKKLYGDEGYYLAEVDPVVVTNSPTDLAVTFKITEGKKILISTISFEGNKSFSNRKLRGVMETKEKWFLSWLTNAGTYKEEVLKNDSALIADYYMNNGFINVKVGEPVVRLVDAKNALEVSIGITEGDQYRFGEIGFKGELLEPAEVLRKKLKSEPGELFSRATLRTDIFTLTDVYADKGYAFANVNPLTKADPEKKLVDMTFDMEKGDLVYFERINIAGNPKTRDKVIRRELRVDEGGLYSATGMKRSKQNLMNTGYFEEATLATAKGSSANKLNVDVNVKEKPTGTFSIGGGYSSLDGIIGQGSIQQANFLGLGLKANLSGSIGGKSQTYSLGLTDPYFLDTKWTLGGDVYRSERDYTDYSRRLMGGDIKAGYPINDFIGTYFMYKYELKDLYNPQVAYQSLNFQDPVNYPLGSSTTSSIFGSLTRNTTDYRLEPSSGMINSLSAEYAGLGGDNRYARYIGDTTWFYPLYKKLIFSSKLTLGYIQDVGKLVPIDEKFYLGGIYSLRGYKARTVSPVKTQLSKDNIGNSSNDLIYLGGNKEAFGNIELTFPVLPEAGVKGVAFFDYGNAYGEGQKMFSSVLMSYGAGIRWASPIGPLRLEYGIPLNPRAGLDSSTGRFEFSIGSLF
;
A
#
# COMPACT_ATOMS: atom_id res chain seq x y z
N MET A 1 17.84 -30.65 51.26
CA MET A 1 18.63 -29.64 51.98
C MET A 1 18.16 -29.53 53.44
N ILE A 2 17.99 -30.63 54.13
CA ILE A 2 17.74 -30.72 55.57
C ILE A 2 18.37 -32.05 56.01
N LEU A 3 19.72 -32.18 56.06
CA LEU A 3 20.44 -33.31 56.62
C LEU A 3 21.95 -33.01 56.68
N LEU A 4 22.28 -31.84 57.26
CA LEU A 4 23.67 -31.45 57.54
C LEU A 4 23.73 -30.49 58.71
N HIS A 5 23.16 -30.90 59.86
CA HIS A 5 23.41 -30.17 61.11
C HIS A 5 23.15 -31.09 62.33
N TYR A 6 23.97 -32.15 62.49
CA TYR A 6 24.12 -32.82 63.81
C TYR A 6 25.36 -33.70 63.77
N TYR A 7 26.52 -33.07 63.86
CA TYR A 7 27.74 -33.77 64.25
C TYR A 7 28.61 -32.84 65.07
N LYS A 8 28.28 -32.75 66.35
CA LYS A 8 29.23 -32.34 67.40
C LYS A 8 28.65 -32.55 68.80
N VAL A 9 28.62 -33.78 69.30
CA VAL A 9 28.83 -34.07 70.71
C VAL A 9 29.32 -35.50 70.81
N GLY A 10 30.48 -35.75 71.39
CA GLY A 10 31.14 -37.03 71.52
C GLY A 10 30.49 -37.90 72.58
N GLY A 11 30.35 -39.17 72.27
CA GLY A 11 29.94 -40.24 73.16
C GLY A 11 30.23 -41.62 72.53
N LYS A 12 31.27 -42.32 72.99
CA LYS A 12 31.63 -43.66 72.57
C LYS A 12 30.55 -44.63 72.94
N VAL A 13 29.90 -45.28 71.98
CA VAL A 13 29.03 -46.45 72.21
C VAL A 13 29.80 -47.75 71.88
N PRO A 14 29.80 -48.76 72.70
CA PRO A 14 30.62 -49.97 72.48
C PRO A 14 30.12 -50.86 71.35
N ILE A 15 31.03 -51.37 70.53
CA ILE A 15 30.85 -52.10 69.29
C ILE A 15 30.02 -53.38 69.41
N SER A 16 29.75 -53.85 70.59
CA SER A 16 29.00 -55.11 70.81
C SER A 16 27.50 -55.03 70.66
N LEU A 17 26.90 -53.79 70.73
CA LEU A 17 25.46 -53.62 70.56
C LEU A 17 25.06 -53.39 69.09
N VAL A 18 25.99 -52.88 68.26
CA VAL A 18 25.75 -52.65 66.84
C VAL A 18 25.67 -53.95 66.03
N SER A 19 26.46 -54.98 66.46
CA SER A 19 26.47 -56.28 65.78
C SER A 19 25.18 -57.10 66.00
N LEU A 20 24.50 -56.89 67.11
CA LEU A 20 23.28 -57.65 67.44
C LEU A 20 22.04 -57.00 66.70
N VAL A 21 22.04 -55.70 66.53
CA VAL A 21 20.97 -54.98 65.79
C VAL A 21 21.05 -55.23 64.29
N ILE A 22 22.28 -55.36 63.72
CA ILE A 22 22.48 -55.66 62.31
C ILE A 22 22.05 -57.12 61.98
N VAL A 23 22.24 -58.05 62.83
CA VAL A 23 21.83 -59.46 62.59
C VAL A 23 20.29 -59.58 62.68
N VAL A 24 19.62 -58.87 63.58
CA VAL A 24 18.16 -58.89 63.69
C VAL A 24 17.49 -58.12 62.54
N VAL A 25 18.10 -57.01 62.06
CA VAL A 25 17.63 -56.31 60.91
C VAL A 25 17.84 -57.07 59.61
N LEU A 26 18.93 -57.86 59.47
CA LEU A 26 19.12 -58.72 58.31
C LEU A 26 18.18 -59.94 58.29
N GLN A 27 17.77 -60.47 59.47
CA GLN A 27 16.80 -61.59 59.54
C GLN A 27 15.34 -61.10 59.30
N VAL A 28 15.03 -59.89 59.55
CA VAL A 28 13.71 -59.30 59.25
C VAL A 28 13.62 -58.82 57.75
N LEU A 29 14.78 -58.57 57.14
CA LEU A 29 14.84 -58.22 55.68
C LEU A 29 14.85 -59.46 54.78
N CYS A 30 15.12 -60.66 55.27
CA CYS A 30 15.06 -61.90 54.47
C CYS A 30 13.73 -62.65 54.54
N ALA A 31 12.77 -62.18 55.34
CA ALA A 31 11.47 -62.84 55.48
C ALA A 31 10.33 -62.15 54.70
N GLY A 32 10.66 -61.18 53.81
CA GLY A 32 9.67 -60.36 53.09
C GLY A 32 9.72 -60.41 51.57
N PHE A 33 10.47 -61.32 50.94
CA PHE A 33 10.27 -61.57 49.52
C PHE A 33 9.38 -62.85 49.34
N ALA A 34 8.12 -62.67 49.71
CA ALA A 34 7.08 -63.41 49.05
C ALA A 34 6.95 -62.76 47.67
N SER A 35 7.25 -63.45 46.60
CA SER A 35 6.92 -63.08 45.24
C SER A 35 5.41 -62.82 45.17
N ALA A 36 5.02 -61.52 45.19
CA ALA A 36 3.70 -61.20 44.76
C ALA A 36 3.64 -61.57 43.27
N GLU A 37 3.04 -62.72 42.96
CA GLU A 37 2.54 -62.98 41.61
C GLU A 37 1.71 -61.80 41.24
N GLY A 38 2.20 -60.93 40.29
CA GLY A 38 1.54 -59.68 39.93
C GLY A 38 0.09 -59.99 39.48
N GLU A 39 -0.85 -59.31 40.06
CA GLU A 39 -2.28 -59.43 39.70
C GLU A 39 -2.46 -59.32 38.19
N LYS A 40 -3.06 -60.35 37.57
CA LYS A 40 -3.34 -60.36 36.11
C LYS A 40 -4.56 -59.50 35.83
N ILE A 41 -4.39 -58.62 34.89
CA ILE A 41 -5.47 -57.73 34.37
C ILE A 41 -6.40 -58.57 33.50
N VAL A 42 -7.67 -58.65 33.85
CA VAL A 42 -8.69 -59.37 33.07
C VAL A 42 -9.38 -58.47 32.07
N GLU A 43 -9.53 -57.19 32.42
CA GLU A 43 -10.18 -56.18 31.56
C GLU A 43 -9.59 -54.80 31.85
N VAL A 44 -9.54 -53.95 30.81
CA VAL A 44 -9.17 -52.55 30.92
C VAL A 44 -10.40 -51.69 30.57
N VAL A 45 -10.83 -50.88 31.52
CA VAL A 45 -12.05 -50.06 31.38
C VAL A 45 -11.71 -48.59 31.51
N VAL A 46 -12.37 -47.75 30.70
CA VAL A 46 -12.28 -46.30 30.79
C VAL A 46 -13.61 -45.72 31.32
N LYS A 47 -13.55 -45.04 32.47
CA LYS A 47 -14.67 -44.37 33.11
C LYS A 47 -14.47 -42.83 33.07
N GLY A 48 -15.55 -42.03 33.02
CA GLY A 48 -15.50 -40.59 33.09
C GLY A 48 -15.38 -39.87 31.71
N SER A 49 -15.14 -40.61 30.65
CA SER A 49 -15.15 -40.10 29.28
C SER A 49 -16.62 -39.84 28.82
N GLN A 50 -16.96 -38.61 28.46
CA GLN A 50 -18.30 -38.19 28.02
C GLN A 50 -18.33 -37.82 26.54
N ARG A 51 -17.39 -36.99 26.12
CA ARG A 51 -17.27 -36.45 24.76
C ARG A 51 -16.22 -37.18 23.94
N ILE A 52 -15.16 -37.61 24.61
CA ILE A 52 -14.03 -38.29 23.96
C ILE A 52 -14.35 -39.78 23.94
N GLU A 53 -14.21 -40.43 22.80
CA GLU A 53 -14.41 -41.85 22.68
C GLU A 53 -13.45 -42.62 23.56
N LYS A 54 -13.95 -43.61 24.30
CA LYS A 54 -13.12 -44.52 25.16
C LYS A 54 -11.97 -45.16 24.39
N SER A 55 -12.23 -45.45 23.10
CA SER A 55 -11.23 -45.97 22.16
C SER A 55 -9.97 -45.06 22.06
N ALA A 56 -10.10 -43.76 22.13
CA ALA A 56 -8.98 -42.84 22.09
C ALA A 56 -8.02 -43.02 23.26
N VAL A 57 -8.53 -43.28 24.45
CA VAL A 57 -7.72 -43.62 25.63
C VAL A 57 -7.14 -45.04 25.51
N LEU A 58 -7.98 -46.03 25.13
CA LEU A 58 -7.54 -47.43 24.99
C LEU A 58 -6.47 -47.64 23.93
N ASN A 59 -6.39 -46.78 22.92
CA ASN A 59 -5.37 -46.85 21.86
C ASN A 59 -3.97 -46.38 22.31
N VAL A 60 -3.89 -45.52 23.34
CA VAL A 60 -2.62 -44.97 23.82
C VAL A 60 -2.08 -45.69 25.03
N VAL A 61 -2.92 -46.41 25.79
CA VAL A 61 -2.48 -47.24 26.91
C VAL A 61 -1.86 -48.53 26.42
N LYS A 62 -0.79 -48.97 27.08
CA LYS A 62 -0.02 -50.19 26.74
C LYS A 62 -0.50 -51.39 27.49
N LEU A 63 -1.02 -51.23 28.74
CA LEU A 63 -1.55 -52.32 29.55
C LEU A 63 -2.87 -52.83 28.94
N LYS A 64 -2.96 -54.14 28.71
CA LYS A 64 -4.13 -54.80 28.12
C LYS A 64 -4.57 -56.01 28.98
N ALA A 65 -5.74 -56.53 28.69
CA ALA A 65 -6.17 -57.78 29.29
C ALA A 65 -5.15 -58.91 29.01
N GLY A 66 -4.74 -59.60 30.06
CA GLY A 66 -3.70 -60.65 30.05
C GLY A 66 -2.34 -60.16 30.58
N ASP A 67 -2.08 -58.85 30.64
CA ASP A 67 -0.82 -58.31 31.21
C ASP A 67 -0.84 -58.35 32.75
N THR A 68 0.35 -58.32 33.33
CA THR A 68 0.54 -58.18 34.78
C THR A 68 0.52 -56.71 35.15
N LEU A 69 -0.16 -56.35 36.24
CA LEU A 69 -0.22 -54.98 36.73
C LEU A 69 1.16 -54.57 37.30
N GLU A 70 1.76 -53.54 36.66
CA GLU A 70 3.06 -52.95 37.05
C GLU A 70 2.92 -51.47 37.21
N ASN A 71 3.36 -50.89 38.33
CA ASN A 71 3.26 -49.48 38.61
C ASN A 71 3.96 -48.59 37.55
N ASP A 72 5.15 -49.00 37.10
CA ASP A 72 5.90 -48.21 36.10
C ASP A 72 5.20 -48.15 34.74
N ARG A 73 4.49 -49.24 34.34
CA ARG A 73 3.70 -49.27 33.10
C ARG A 73 2.40 -48.48 33.26
N THR A 74 1.79 -48.53 34.44
CA THR A 74 0.59 -47.70 34.77
C THR A 74 0.93 -46.22 34.72
N ASP A 75 2.07 -45.80 35.29
CA ASP A 75 2.55 -44.43 35.22
C ASP A 75 2.85 -43.99 33.78
N ALA A 76 3.40 -44.87 32.96
CA ALA A 76 3.62 -44.60 31.54
C ALA A 76 2.30 -44.39 30.77
N ASP A 77 1.28 -45.20 31.07
CA ASP A 77 -0.06 -45.08 30.50
C ASP A 77 -0.76 -43.77 30.91
N ILE A 78 -0.69 -43.42 32.20
CA ILE A 78 -1.19 -42.10 32.69
C ILE A 78 -0.54 -40.96 31.92
N ARG A 79 0.79 -40.99 31.73
CA ARG A 79 1.50 -39.98 30.96
C ARG A 79 1.10 -39.96 29.49
N ALA A 80 0.81 -41.15 28.90
CA ALA A 80 0.34 -41.26 27.53
C ALA A 80 -1.06 -40.64 27.36
N ILE A 81 -1.96 -40.86 28.33
CA ILE A 81 -3.29 -40.29 28.35
C ILE A 81 -3.21 -38.76 28.49
N TYR A 82 -2.36 -38.23 29.38
CA TYR A 82 -2.12 -36.79 29.53
C TYR A 82 -1.55 -36.13 28.25
N LYS A 83 -0.72 -36.86 27.49
CA LYS A 83 -0.19 -36.38 26.20
C LYS A 83 -1.25 -36.15 25.14
N LEU A 84 -2.43 -36.77 25.25
CA LEU A 84 -3.57 -36.46 24.38
C LEU A 84 -4.05 -35.00 24.54
N GLY A 85 -3.68 -34.33 25.66
CA GLY A 85 -3.97 -32.94 25.91
C GLY A 85 -5.44 -32.60 26.25
N GLN A 86 -6.31 -33.62 26.22
CA GLN A 86 -7.78 -33.49 26.33
C GLN A 86 -8.30 -33.74 27.75
N PHE A 87 -7.48 -34.23 28.66
CA PHE A 87 -7.89 -34.60 30.02
C PHE A 87 -7.28 -33.64 31.05
N GLN A 88 -8.09 -33.30 32.06
CA GLN A 88 -7.70 -32.49 33.21
C GLN A 88 -7.11 -33.34 34.33
N ASP A 89 -7.70 -34.51 34.57
CA ASP A 89 -7.23 -35.48 35.57
C ASP A 89 -7.35 -36.88 35.02
N VAL A 90 -6.41 -37.75 35.43
CA VAL A 90 -6.34 -39.17 35.07
C VAL A 90 -5.96 -39.94 36.31
N ARG A 91 -6.84 -40.80 36.77
CA ARG A 91 -6.62 -41.67 37.91
C ARG A 91 -6.72 -43.12 37.46
N VAL A 92 -6.01 -43.95 38.16
CA VAL A 92 -6.10 -45.39 37.93
C VAL A 92 -6.61 -46.04 39.21
N ALA A 93 -7.61 -46.89 39.05
CA ALA A 93 -8.18 -47.70 40.10
C ALA A 93 -8.21 -49.19 39.67
N THR A 94 -8.20 -50.08 40.63
CA THR A 94 -8.39 -51.51 40.39
C THR A 94 -9.70 -51.95 41.02
N GLU A 95 -10.50 -52.69 40.27
CA GLU A 95 -11.74 -53.32 40.73
C GLU A 95 -11.53 -54.85 40.69
N THR A 96 -11.91 -55.54 41.78
CA THR A 96 -11.78 -57.00 41.85
C THR A 96 -13.03 -57.65 41.27
N SER A 97 -12.87 -58.61 40.38
CA SER A 97 -13.92 -59.42 39.78
C SER A 97 -13.68 -60.90 40.07
N ASP A 98 -14.71 -61.73 39.95
CA ASP A 98 -14.61 -63.20 40.13
C ASP A 98 -13.56 -63.88 39.20
N LYS A 99 -13.11 -63.14 38.14
CA LYS A 99 -12.15 -63.61 37.14
C LYS A 99 -10.77 -63.00 37.25
N GLY A 100 -10.55 -62.02 38.16
CA GLY A 100 -9.28 -61.30 38.37
C GLY A 100 -9.46 -59.78 38.47
N THR A 101 -8.38 -59.02 38.29
CA THR A 101 -8.34 -57.59 38.47
C THR A 101 -8.72 -56.83 37.21
N ILE A 102 -9.71 -55.94 37.32
CA ILE A 102 -10.10 -54.98 36.27
C ILE A 102 -9.32 -53.69 36.50
N LEU A 103 -8.57 -53.23 35.48
CA LEU A 103 -7.85 -51.97 35.52
C LEU A 103 -8.78 -50.86 34.98
N VAL A 104 -9.05 -49.85 35.80
CA VAL A 104 -9.96 -48.76 35.47
C VAL A 104 -9.18 -47.44 35.34
N TYR A 105 -9.16 -46.86 34.13
CA TYR A 105 -8.68 -45.51 33.92
C TYR A 105 -9.85 -44.55 34.11
N GLU A 106 -9.87 -43.80 35.21
CA GLU A 106 -10.85 -42.74 35.46
C GLU A 106 -10.31 -41.43 34.91
N VAL A 107 -10.97 -40.89 33.91
CA VAL A 107 -10.52 -39.67 33.23
C VAL A 107 -11.50 -38.54 33.47
N VAL A 108 -10.99 -37.33 33.65
CA VAL A 108 -11.77 -36.10 33.70
C VAL A 108 -11.42 -35.27 32.48
N GLU A 109 -12.39 -35.02 31.62
CA GLU A 109 -12.16 -34.26 30.41
C GLU A 109 -11.96 -32.76 30.72
N LYS A 110 -11.06 -32.09 29.97
CA LYS A 110 -10.95 -30.64 30.04
C LYS A 110 -12.23 -30.02 29.46
N PRO A 111 -12.77 -28.99 30.11
CA PRO A 111 -13.96 -28.32 29.60
C PRO A 111 -13.66 -27.59 28.28
N ILE A 112 -14.65 -27.47 27.42
CA ILE A 112 -14.60 -26.68 26.19
C ILE A 112 -15.33 -25.35 26.38
N VAL A 113 -14.90 -24.33 25.62
CA VAL A 113 -15.54 -23.02 25.60
C VAL A 113 -16.77 -23.07 24.68
N ARG A 114 -17.95 -23.32 25.25
CA ARG A 114 -19.20 -23.44 24.50
C ARG A 114 -19.70 -22.10 23.96
N SER A 115 -19.51 -21.02 24.67
CA SER A 115 -19.90 -19.69 24.24
C SER A 115 -18.89 -18.64 24.67
N ILE A 116 -18.72 -17.62 23.82
CA ILE A 116 -17.89 -16.46 24.07
C ILE A 116 -18.77 -15.23 23.90
N ARG A 117 -18.83 -14.36 24.92
CA ARG A 117 -19.60 -13.14 24.92
C ARG A 117 -18.73 -11.95 25.30
N PHE A 118 -19.08 -10.77 24.79
CA PHE A 118 -18.45 -9.51 25.14
C PHE A 118 -19.55 -8.57 25.63
N GLU A 119 -19.31 -7.90 26.74
CA GLU A 119 -20.23 -6.95 27.36
C GLU A 119 -19.49 -5.64 27.62
N GLY A 120 -20.09 -4.51 27.23
CA GLY A 120 -19.53 -3.18 27.50
C GLY A 120 -18.68 -2.61 26.36
N ASN A 121 -18.42 -3.36 25.30
CA ASN A 121 -17.69 -2.91 24.11
C ASN A 121 -18.60 -2.04 23.22
N LYS A 122 -18.40 -0.73 23.24
CA LYS A 122 -19.13 0.26 22.43
C LYS A 122 -18.29 0.76 21.26
N GLU A 123 -17.00 0.92 21.47
CA GLU A 123 -16.05 1.51 20.53
C GLU A 123 -15.41 0.47 19.60
N LEU A 124 -15.15 -0.74 20.10
CA LEU A 124 -14.63 -1.84 19.30
C LEU A 124 -15.73 -2.84 18.95
N THR A 125 -15.77 -3.25 17.69
CA THR A 125 -16.73 -4.25 17.23
C THR A 125 -16.41 -5.62 17.81
N THR A 126 -17.45 -6.40 18.08
CA THR A 126 -17.34 -7.79 18.59
C THR A 126 -16.46 -8.67 17.70
N ASP A 127 -16.47 -8.45 16.40
CA ASP A 127 -15.66 -9.25 15.47
C ASP A 127 -14.16 -8.94 15.61
N LYS A 128 -13.76 -7.66 15.75
CA LYS A 128 -12.37 -7.30 16.07
C LYS A 128 -11.90 -7.94 17.38
N LEU A 129 -12.77 -7.99 18.39
CA LEU A 129 -12.44 -8.61 19.68
C LEU A 129 -12.32 -10.13 19.57
N LYS A 130 -13.16 -10.80 18.76
CA LYS A 130 -13.05 -12.23 18.50
C LYS A 130 -11.76 -12.59 17.80
N ASP A 131 -11.30 -11.77 16.84
CA ASP A 131 -10.07 -12.00 16.11
C ASP A 131 -8.81 -11.89 16.99
N ALA A 132 -8.92 -11.18 18.12
CA ALA A 132 -7.85 -11.05 19.09
C ALA A 132 -7.72 -12.24 20.05
N LEU A 133 -8.70 -13.15 20.09
CA LEU A 133 -8.68 -14.28 21.01
C LEU A 133 -7.67 -15.34 20.55
N GLU A 134 -6.99 -15.96 21.55
CA GLU A 134 -6.10 -17.12 21.33
C GLU A 134 -6.86 -18.44 21.19
N PHE A 135 -8.18 -18.45 21.45
CA PHE A 135 -9.03 -19.61 21.35
C PHE A 135 -10.35 -19.28 20.64
N LYS A 136 -10.95 -20.30 20.05
CA LYS A 136 -12.24 -20.20 19.38
C LYS A 136 -13.34 -20.90 20.16
N GLN A 137 -14.58 -20.64 19.79
CA GLN A 137 -15.72 -21.40 20.29
C GLN A 137 -15.54 -22.90 19.99
N ASN A 138 -15.87 -23.76 20.94
CA ASN A 138 -15.66 -25.20 20.96
C ASN A 138 -14.19 -25.66 21.08
N ALA A 139 -13.25 -24.76 21.37
CA ALA A 139 -11.87 -25.13 21.74
C ALA A 139 -11.79 -25.56 23.21
N ILE A 140 -10.78 -26.36 23.53
CA ILE A 140 -10.47 -26.74 24.92
C ILE A 140 -10.06 -25.48 25.70
N PHE A 141 -10.61 -25.30 26.88
CA PHE A 141 -10.29 -24.17 27.73
C PHE A 141 -8.85 -24.23 28.26
N SER A 142 -8.16 -23.12 28.16
CA SER A 142 -6.83 -22.91 28.72
C SER A 142 -6.79 -21.56 29.44
N SER A 143 -6.44 -21.57 30.72
CA SER A 143 -6.27 -20.33 31.50
C SER A 143 -5.16 -19.44 30.96
N ASN A 144 -4.11 -20.04 30.39
CA ASN A 144 -3.03 -19.29 29.75
C ASN A 144 -3.52 -18.52 28.50
N ASP A 145 -4.33 -19.18 27.66
CA ASP A 145 -4.87 -18.57 26.46
C ASP A 145 -5.92 -17.52 26.79
N LEU A 146 -6.67 -17.70 27.89
CA LEU A 146 -7.56 -16.67 28.41
C LEU A 146 -6.76 -15.42 28.84
N THR A 147 -5.69 -15.59 29.60
CA THR A 147 -4.82 -14.49 30.03
C THR A 147 -4.21 -13.75 28.84
N LYS A 148 -3.71 -14.48 27.85
CA LYS A 148 -3.17 -13.90 26.60
C LYS A 148 -4.25 -13.14 25.83
N SER A 149 -5.47 -13.68 25.76
CA SER A 149 -6.61 -13.04 25.09
C SER A 149 -7.00 -11.72 25.79
N VAL A 150 -7.03 -11.71 27.12
CA VAL A 150 -7.27 -10.47 27.91
C VAL A 150 -6.19 -9.43 27.60
N ALA A 151 -4.92 -9.82 27.58
CA ALA A 151 -3.81 -8.92 27.27
C ALA A 151 -3.92 -8.36 25.84
N LYS A 152 -4.27 -9.19 24.84
CA LYS A 152 -4.48 -8.75 23.47
C LYS A 152 -5.67 -7.80 23.32
N ILE A 153 -6.78 -8.07 23.99
CA ILE A 153 -7.94 -7.18 24.00
C ILE A 153 -7.57 -5.83 24.63
N LYS A 154 -6.88 -5.82 25.79
CA LYS A 154 -6.39 -4.59 26.42
C LYS A 154 -5.45 -3.81 25.48
N LYS A 155 -4.56 -4.50 24.78
CA LYS A 155 -3.67 -3.89 23.78
C LYS A 155 -4.46 -3.24 22.64
N LEU A 156 -5.49 -3.91 22.09
CA LEU A 156 -6.36 -3.33 21.07
C LEU A 156 -7.06 -2.05 21.51
N TYR A 157 -7.58 -2.04 22.74
CA TYR A 157 -8.16 -0.82 23.32
C TYR A 157 -7.12 0.28 23.49
N GLY A 158 -5.93 -0.06 23.96
CA GLY A 158 -4.79 0.88 24.05
C GLY A 158 -4.41 1.48 22.70
N ASP A 159 -4.33 0.65 21.65
CA ASP A 159 -4.01 1.08 20.28
C ASP A 159 -5.06 2.03 19.66
N GLU A 160 -6.29 2.03 20.19
CA GLU A 160 -7.37 2.96 19.81
C GLU A 160 -7.46 4.20 20.75
N GLY A 161 -6.60 4.25 21.78
CA GLY A 161 -6.51 5.37 22.72
C GLY A 161 -7.29 5.17 24.04
N TYR A 162 -7.85 4.01 24.28
CA TYR A 162 -8.53 3.66 25.52
C TYR A 162 -7.55 2.96 26.48
N TYR A 163 -6.55 3.70 26.92
CA TYR A 163 -5.42 3.17 27.69
C TYR A 163 -5.81 2.61 29.06
N LEU A 164 -6.91 3.10 29.66
CA LEU A 164 -7.43 2.65 30.94
C LEU A 164 -8.55 1.62 30.81
N ALA A 165 -8.66 0.96 29.65
CA ALA A 165 -9.67 -0.07 29.48
C ALA A 165 -9.40 -1.28 30.39
N GLU A 166 -10.42 -1.65 31.16
CA GLU A 166 -10.42 -2.84 32.00
C GLU A 166 -11.17 -3.96 31.30
N VAL A 167 -10.60 -5.16 31.33
CA VAL A 167 -11.18 -6.36 30.72
C VAL A 167 -11.16 -7.47 31.76
N ASP A 168 -12.33 -7.83 32.25
CA ASP A 168 -12.51 -8.84 33.27
C ASP A 168 -13.20 -10.07 32.70
N PRO A 169 -12.45 -11.20 32.55
CA PRO A 169 -13.03 -12.42 32.06
C PRO A 169 -13.84 -13.13 33.15
N VAL A 170 -15.13 -13.38 32.91
CA VAL A 170 -16.01 -14.17 33.79
C VAL A 170 -16.19 -15.54 33.15
N VAL A 171 -15.70 -16.58 33.82
CA VAL A 171 -15.82 -17.97 33.38
C VAL A 171 -16.93 -18.65 34.18
N VAL A 172 -17.97 -19.12 33.50
CA VAL A 172 -19.09 -19.83 34.12
C VAL A 172 -19.09 -21.27 33.65
N THR A 173 -19.01 -22.21 34.58
CA THR A 173 -19.08 -23.63 34.26
C THR A 173 -20.56 -24.04 34.20
N ASN A 174 -21.01 -24.40 32.99
CA ASN A 174 -22.38 -24.83 32.72
C ASN A 174 -22.58 -26.32 33.01
N SER A 175 -21.52 -27.11 32.75
CA SER A 175 -21.46 -28.54 33.05
C SER A 175 -20.00 -28.94 33.28
N PRO A 176 -19.71 -30.15 33.78
CA PRO A 176 -18.31 -30.61 33.94
C PRO A 176 -17.45 -30.51 32.69
N THR A 177 -18.05 -30.55 31.50
CA THR A 177 -17.39 -30.52 30.21
C THR A 177 -17.55 -29.22 29.42
N ASP A 178 -18.44 -28.29 29.86
CA ASP A 178 -18.76 -27.07 29.12
C ASP A 178 -18.67 -25.82 30.00
N LEU A 179 -18.04 -24.79 29.45
CA LEU A 179 -18.02 -23.48 30.11
C LEU A 179 -18.35 -22.35 29.10
N ALA A 180 -18.77 -21.24 29.66
CA ALA A 180 -19.00 -19.99 28.96
C ALA A 180 -17.98 -18.94 29.45
N VAL A 181 -17.39 -18.19 28.53
CA VAL A 181 -16.49 -17.08 28.83
C VAL A 181 -17.17 -15.79 28.43
N THR A 182 -17.33 -14.87 29.38
CA THR A 182 -17.84 -13.52 29.15
C THR A 182 -16.76 -12.51 29.49
N PHE A 183 -16.33 -11.72 28.52
CA PHE A 183 -15.41 -10.60 28.75
C PHE A 183 -16.22 -9.36 29.08
N LYS A 184 -16.16 -8.94 30.33
CA LYS A 184 -16.75 -7.66 30.79
C LYS A 184 -15.73 -6.56 30.56
N ILE A 185 -16.09 -5.56 29.74
CA ILE A 185 -15.20 -4.51 29.32
C ILE A 185 -15.70 -3.17 29.85
N THR A 186 -14.81 -2.45 30.50
CA THR A 186 -15.02 -1.06 30.89
C THR A 186 -14.05 -0.22 30.11
N GLU A 187 -14.50 0.40 29.00
CA GLU A 187 -13.63 1.05 28.01
C GLU A 187 -12.92 2.30 28.55
N GLY A 188 -13.54 2.98 29.51
CA GLY A 188 -13.02 4.23 30.07
C GLY A 188 -13.14 5.41 29.10
N LYS A 189 -12.33 6.44 29.32
CA LYS A 189 -12.26 7.62 28.44
C LYS A 189 -11.09 7.49 27.49
N LYS A 190 -11.25 7.99 26.27
CA LYS A 190 -10.15 8.08 25.30
C LYS A 190 -9.12 9.09 25.81
N ILE A 191 -7.88 8.64 26.01
CA ILE A 191 -6.76 9.44 26.50
C ILE A 191 -5.78 9.61 25.38
N LEU A 192 -5.50 10.86 25.02
CA LEU A 192 -4.62 11.20 23.91
C LEU A 192 -3.37 11.94 24.40
N ILE A 193 -2.28 11.82 23.66
CA ILE A 193 -1.04 12.57 23.90
C ILE A 193 -1.29 14.05 23.66
N SER A 194 -1.18 14.85 24.71
CA SER A 194 -1.36 16.30 24.64
C SER A 194 -0.08 17.03 24.29
N THR A 195 1.07 16.55 24.76
CA THR A 195 2.37 17.23 24.64
C THR A 195 3.49 16.21 24.51
N ILE A 196 4.40 16.48 23.59
CA ILE A 196 5.67 15.76 23.47
C ILE A 196 6.78 16.77 23.67
N SER A 197 7.60 16.58 24.71
CA SER A 197 8.71 17.44 25.10
C SER A 197 10.04 16.73 24.98
N PHE A 198 11.09 17.50 24.77
CA PHE A 198 12.45 17.00 24.70
C PHE A 198 13.32 17.78 25.67
N GLU A 199 14.26 17.08 26.30
CA GLU A 199 15.21 17.65 27.22
C GLU A 199 16.63 17.44 26.71
N GLY A 200 17.45 18.51 26.67
CA GLY A 200 18.84 18.44 26.19
C GLY A 200 19.01 18.66 24.69
N ASN A 201 17.97 18.87 23.92
CA ASN A 201 18.01 19.18 22.48
C ASN A 201 18.35 20.66 22.25
N LYS A 202 19.63 20.98 22.06
CA LYS A 202 20.11 22.34 21.81
C LYS A 202 20.15 22.68 20.31
N SER A 203 20.47 21.70 19.47
CA SER A 203 20.72 21.87 18.03
C SER A 203 19.45 21.85 17.20
N PHE A 204 18.40 21.16 17.64
CA PHE A 204 17.14 21.06 16.93
C PHE A 204 15.96 21.45 17.80
N SER A 205 15.03 22.20 17.21
CA SER A 205 13.80 22.60 17.90
C SER A 205 12.86 21.41 18.17
N ASN A 206 12.06 21.50 19.23
CA ASN A 206 11.04 20.51 19.58
C ASN A 206 10.07 20.24 18.39
N ARG A 207 9.73 21.30 17.63
CA ARG A 207 8.88 21.17 16.42
C ARG A 207 9.54 20.30 15.36
N LYS A 208 10.86 20.42 15.18
CA LYS A 208 11.59 19.62 14.19
C LYS A 208 11.65 18.15 14.61
N LEU A 209 11.97 17.89 15.88
CA LEU A 209 12.03 16.53 16.42
C LEU A 209 10.64 15.83 16.39
N ARG A 210 9.57 16.54 16.78
CA ARG A 210 8.21 16.03 16.63
C ARG A 210 7.85 15.72 15.17
N GLY A 211 8.42 16.45 14.22
CA GLY A 211 8.27 16.17 12.79
C GLY A 211 8.89 14.84 12.36
N VAL A 212 9.96 14.40 13.01
CA VAL A 212 10.67 13.14 12.75
C VAL A 212 9.92 11.93 13.31
N MET A 213 9.25 12.09 14.45
CA MET A 213 8.51 11.02 15.12
C MET A 213 7.27 10.59 14.32
N GLU A 214 6.91 9.33 14.43
CA GLU A 214 5.62 8.80 13.97
C GLU A 214 4.50 9.17 14.93
N THR A 215 4.77 9.14 16.24
CA THR A 215 3.84 9.58 17.30
C THR A 215 3.58 11.07 17.17
N LYS A 216 2.30 11.48 17.21
CA LYS A 216 1.86 12.87 17.07
C LYS A 216 1.08 13.33 18.31
N GLU A 217 1.10 14.64 18.56
CA GLU A 217 0.22 15.29 19.54
C GLU A 217 -1.22 15.36 19.03
N LYS A 218 -2.19 15.40 19.95
CA LYS A 218 -3.60 15.63 19.61
C LYS A 218 -3.80 17.01 18.97
N TRP A 219 -4.68 17.11 17.98
CA TRP A 219 -5.09 18.34 17.32
C TRP A 219 -6.58 18.33 16.98
N PHE A 220 -7.14 19.40 16.45
CA PHE A 220 -8.60 19.53 16.27
C PHE A 220 -9.25 18.50 15.33
N LEU A 221 -8.49 17.89 14.39
CA LEU A 221 -8.95 16.79 13.53
C LEU A 221 -8.44 15.42 13.98
N SER A 222 -8.02 15.23 15.20
CA SER A 222 -7.55 13.93 15.72
C SER A 222 -8.60 12.82 15.59
N TRP A 223 -9.87 13.17 15.63
CA TRP A 223 -10.98 12.23 15.41
C TRP A 223 -10.99 11.62 14.00
N LEU A 224 -10.40 12.29 13.00
CA LEU A 224 -10.30 11.82 11.62
C LEU A 224 -8.93 11.17 11.32
N THR A 225 -7.87 11.67 11.96
CA THR A 225 -6.48 11.27 11.64
C THR A 225 -5.89 10.28 12.65
N ASN A 226 -6.61 9.97 13.75
CA ASN A 226 -6.12 9.21 14.92
C ASN A 226 -4.83 9.78 15.53
N ALA A 227 -4.49 11.06 15.28
CA ALA A 227 -3.34 11.72 15.86
C ALA A 227 -3.52 11.85 17.38
N GLY A 228 -2.44 11.69 18.13
CA GLY A 228 -2.46 11.72 19.59
C GLY A 228 -2.70 10.36 20.24
N THR A 229 -2.95 9.30 19.49
CA THR A 229 -3.08 7.96 20.05
C THR A 229 -1.71 7.44 20.51
N TYR A 230 -1.65 6.94 21.74
CA TYR A 230 -0.44 6.36 22.31
C TYR A 230 -0.29 4.90 21.86
N LYS A 231 0.87 4.57 21.30
CA LYS A 231 1.28 3.21 20.97
C LYS A 231 2.71 3.01 21.47
N GLU A 232 2.88 2.13 22.44
CA GLU A 232 4.18 1.93 23.11
C GLU A 232 5.29 1.52 22.13
N GLU A 233 5.00 0.59 21.23
CA GLU A 233 5.99 0.10 20.23
C GLU A 233 6.41 1.21 19.27
N VAL A 234 5.46 2.04 18.81
CA VAL A 234 5.73 3.18 17.93
C VAL A 234 6.57 4.23 18.66
N LEU A 235 6.20 4.54 19.90
CA LEU A 235 6.94 5.52 20.69
C LEU A 235 8.37 5.06 21.01
N LYS A 236 8.60 3.78 21.27
CA LYS A 236 9.97 3.23 21.40
C LYS A 236 10.76 3.36 20.10
N ASN A 237 10.12 3.10 18.95
CA ASN A 237 10.76 3.29 17.64
C ASN A 237 11.08 4.76 17.36
N ASP A 238 10.28 5.71 17.87
CA ASP A 238 10.54 7.13 17.72
C ASP A 238 11.87 7.57 18.32
N SER A 239 12.32 6.97 19.42
CA SER A 239 13.65 7.22 19.97
C SER A 239 14.76 6.84 18.98
N ALA A 240 14.60 5.73 18.28
CA ALA A 240 15.55 5.30 17.24
C ALA A 240 15.51 6.26 16.03
N LEU A 241 14.32 6.70 15.61
CA LEU A 241 14.16 7.69 14.53
C LEU A 241 14.81 9.01 14.87
N ILE A 242 14.69 9.49 16.12
CA ILE A 242 15.36 10.69 16.60
C ILE A 242 16.87 10.49 16.60
N ALA A 243 17.38 9.37 17.12
CA ALA A 243 18.80 9.05 17.10
C ALA A 243 19.36 9.02 15.68
N ASP A 244 18.67 8.34 14.75
CA ASP A 244 19.05 8.32 13.33
C ASP A 244 19.02 9.73 12.71
N TYR A 245 18.04 10.55 13.07
CA TYR A 245 17.99 11.94 12.61
C TYR A 245 19.22 12.74 13.06
N TYR A 246 19.61 12.61 14.33
CA TYR A 246 20.83 13.25 14.85
C TYR A 246 22.09 12.71 14.18
N MET A 247 22.23 11.39 14.02
CA MET A 247 23.37 10.76 13.34
C MET A 247 23.46 11.17 11.86
N ASN A 248 22.32 11.46 11.22
CA ASN A 248 22.28 11.97 9.85
C ASN A 248 22.57 13.47 9.73
N ASN A 249 22.71 14.16 10.85
CA ASN A 249 23.09 15.56 10.93
C ASN A 249 24.41 15.77 11.70
N GLY A 250 25.27 14.77 11.74
CA GLY A 250 26.64 14.88 12.25
C GLY A 250 26.86 14.48 13.71
N PHE A 251 25.83 14.17 14.47
CA PHE A 251 25.95 13.84 15.90
C PHE A 251 26.19 12.35 16.11
N ILE A 252 27.43 11.90 15.87
CA ILE A 252 27.77 10.46 15.88
C ILE A 252 27.69 9.82 17.29
N ASN A 253 27.78 10.61 18.35
CA ASN A 253 27.76 10.15 19.73
C ASN A 253 26.44 10.45 20.46
N VAL A 254 25.36 10.76 19.71
CA VAL A 254 24.06 11.06 20.29
C VAL A 254 23.53 9.88 21.10
N LYS A 255 22.96 10.19 22.27
CA LYS A 255 22.22 9.25 23.10
C LYS A 255 20.79 9.76 23.29
N VAL A 256 19.81 9.00 22.87
CA VAL A 256 18.39 9.28 23.06
C VAL A 256 17.87 8.30 24.11
N GLY A 257 17.32 8.84 25.19
CA GLY A 257 16.75 8.06 26.28
C GLY A 257 15.43 7.38 25.89
N GLU A 258 14.99 6.47 26.75
CA GLU A 258 13.64 5.91 26.61
C GLU A 258 12.59 6.99 26.89
N PRO A 259 11.47 6.99 26.13
CA PRO A 259 10.39 7.93 26.37
C PRO A 259 9.73 7.72 27.72
N VAL A 260 9.56 8.77 28.49
CA VAL A 260 8.80 8.74 29.76
C VAL A 260 7.41 9.25 29.50
N VAL A 261 6.40 8.40 29.75
CA VAL A 261 4.99 8.72 29.56
C VAL A 261 4.35 8.97 30.93
N ARG A 262 3.70 10.12 31.09
CA ARG A 262 2.99 10.49 32.33
C ARG A 262 1.53 10.79 32.03
N LEU A 263 0.63 10.22 32.82
CA LEU A 263 -0.78 10.57 32.81
C LEU A 263 -0.96 11.85 33.62
N VAL A 264 -1.61 12.84 33.02
CA VAL A 264 -1.98 14.09 33.71
C VAL A 264 -3.50 14.05 33.95
N ASP A 265 -3.91 13.59 35.12
CA ASP A 265 -5.30 13.37 35.49
C ASP A 265 -6.17 14.62 35.33
N ALA A 266 -5.64 15.80 35.69
CA ALA A 266 -6.37 17.08 35.56
C ALA A 266 -6.74 17.40 34.10
N LYS A 267 -6.00 16.88 33.13
CA LYS A 267 -6.21 17.12 31.68
C LYS A 267 -6.80 15.91 30.94
N ASN A 268 -6.91 14.75 31.59
CA ASN A 268 -7.23 13.48 30.97
C ASN A 268 -6.36 13.26 29.70
N ALA A 269 -5.06 13.44 29.82
CA ALA A 269 -4.12 13.44 28.69
C ALA A 269 -2.79 12.85 29.09
N LEU A 270 -2.07 12.30 28.11
CA LEU A 270 -0.69 11.85 28.26
C LEU A 270 0.30 12.96 27.89
N GLU A 271 1.36 13.07 28.67
CA GLU A 271 2.53 13.87 28.34
C GLU A 271 3.73 12.94 28.18
N VAL A 272 4.49 13.15 27.11
CA VAL A 272 5.69 12.37 26.77
C VAL A 272 6.92 13.25 26.90
N SER A 273 7.95 12.77 27.58
CA SER A 273 9.25 13.43 27.64
C SER A 273 10.35 12.48 27.19
N ILE A 274 11.29 12.99 26.38
CA ILE A 274 12.44 12.25 25.83
C ILE A 274 13.71 13.02 26.14
N GLY A 275 14.63 12.38 26.89
CA GLY A 275 15.94 12.95 27.19
C GLY A 275 16.93 12.72 26.06
N ILE A 276 17.70 13.75 25.68
CA ILE A 276 18.66 13.69 24.57
C ILE A 276 20.01 14.22 25.06
N THR A 277 21.08 13.47 24.78
CA THR A 277 22.47 13.94 24.94
C THR A 277 23.07 14.00 23.54
N GLU A 278 23.21 15.20 22.97
CA GLU A 278 23.56 15.37 21.55
C GLU A 278 25.00 14.96 21.23
N GLY A 279 25.96 15.31 22.09
CA GLY A 279 27.37 15.22 21.79
C GLY A 279 27.85 16.31 20.83
N ASP A 280 29.04 16.13 20.25
CA ASP A 280 29.60 17.03 19.26
C ASP A 280 29.10 16.70 17.83
N GLN A 281 29.06 17.74 16.99
CA GLN A 281 28.73 17.61 15.58
C GLN A 281 29.98 17.42 14.73
N TYR A 282 30.02 16.37 13.93
CA TYR A 282 31.11 15.96 13.06
C TYR A 282 30.78 16.18 11.59
N ARG A 283 31.82 16.35 10.79
CA ARG A 283 31.77 16.45 9.33
C ARG A 283 32.57 15.31 8.70
N PHE A 284 32.32 15.02 7.43
CA PHE A 284 33.15 14.10 6.67
C PHE A 284 34.56 14.70 6.51
N GLY A 285 35.57 13.93 6.88
CA GLY A 285 36.99 14.22 6.66
C GLY A 285 37.46 13.72 5.30
N GLU A 286 38.67 13.17 5.26
CA GLU A 286 39.21 12.57 4.04
C GLU A 286 38.50 11.26 3.68
N ILE A 287 38.22 11.06 2.36
CA ILE A 287 37.61 9.86 1.87
C ILE A 287 38.59 9.14 0.96
N GLY A 288 39.07 8.00 1.42
CA GLY A 288 40.03 7.15 0.72
C GLY A 288 39.45 5.81 0.27
N PHE A 289 40.18 5.14 -0.59
CA PHE A 289 39.89 3.80 -1.10
C PHE A 289 41.13 2.94 -0.97
N LYS A 290 40.96 1.68 -0.60
CA LYS A 290 42.04 0.69 -0.60
C LYS A 290 41.50 -0.69 -1.01
N GLY A 291 42.43 -1.62 -1.24
CA GLY A 291 42.07 -2.98 -1.66
C GLY A 291 41.99 -3.12 -3.19
N GLU A 292 41.15 -4.00 -3.68
CA GLU A 292 41.04 -4.36 -5.11
C GLU A 292 40.07 -3.46 -5.87
N LEU A 293 40.54 -2.33 -6.38
CA LEU A 293 39.71 -1.35 -7.08
C LEU A 293 39.41 -1.79 -8.53
N LEU A 294 38.11 -1.86 -8.89
CA LEU A 294 37.67 -2.15 -10.26
C LEU A 294 37.64 -0.92 -11.18
N GLU A 295 37.60 0.27 -10.57
CA GLU A 295 37.62 1.55 -11.26
C GLU A 295 38.59 2.48 -10.54
N PRO A 296 39.19 3.46 -11.23
CA PRO A 296 40.07 4.45 -10.60
C PRO A 296 39.35 5.14 -9.41
N ALA A 297 40.08 5.42 -8.34
CA ALA A 297 39.54 6.07 -7.12
C ALA A 297 38.76 7.35 -7.43
N GLU A 298 39.22 8.15 -8.40
CA GLU A 298 38.54 9.36 -8.87
C GLU A 298 37.14 9.10 -9.45
N VAL A 299 36.95 7.96 -10.14
CA VAL A 299 35.66 7.57 -10.73
C VAL A 299 34.72 7.07 -9.62
N LEU A 300 35.24 6.27 -8.70
CA LEU A 300 34.49 5.78 -7.54
C LEU A 300 34.02 6.95 -6.66
N ARG A 301 34.91 7.93 -6.42
CA ARG A 301 34.60 9.12 -5.65
C ARG A 301 33.42 9.92 -6.21
N LYS A 302 33.33 10.07 -7.54
CA LYS A 302 32.22 10.77 -8.20
C LYS A 302 30.86 10.07 -8.03
N LYS A 303 30.84 8.79 -7.66
CA LYS A 303 29.63 8.03 -7.42
C LYS A 303 29.12 8.16 -5.98
N LEU A 304 29.96 8.64 -5.07
CA LEU A 304 29.61 8.82 -3.67
C LEU A 304 28.74 10.07 -3.49
N LYS A 305 27.89 10.01 -2.48
CA LYS A 305 27.11 11.15 -2.01
C LYS A 305 27.81 11.91 -0.87
N SER A 306 28.73 11.26 -0.17
CA SER A 306 29.52 11.90 0.87
C SER A 306 30.61 12.77 0.26
N GLU A 307 30.68 14.02 0.71
CA GLU A 307 31.73 14.98 0.31
C GLU A 307 32.50 15.47 1.53
N PRO A 308 33.84 15.61 1.44
CA PRO A 308 34.62 16.19 2.52
C PRO A 308 34.13 17.57 2.93
N GLY A 309 34.01 17.80 4.24
CA GLY A 309 33.54 19.06 4.80
C GLY A 309 32.02 19.17 4.97
N GLU A 310 31.21 18.29 4.35
CA GLU A 310 29.80 18.21 4.63
C GLU A 310 29.51 17.57 5.98
N LEU A 311 28.30 17.78 6.51
CA LEU A 311 27.88 17.16 7.76
C LEU A 311 27.90 15.65 7.64
N PHE A 312 28.50 14.95 8.60
CA PHE A 312 28.48 13.51 8.63
C PHE A 312 27.03 12.99 8.66
N SER A 313 26.74 12.01 7.84
CA SER A 313 25.43 11.38 7.74
C SER A 313 25.59 9.86 7.63
N ARG A 314 25.04 9.13 8.61
CA ARG A 314 25.03 7.68 8.61
C ARG A 314 24.26 7.12 7.41
N ALA A 315 23.17 7.77 7.02
CA ALA A 315 22.37 7.37 5.85
C ALA A 315 23.16 7.57 4.55
N THR A 316 23.91 8.67 4.44
CA THR A 316 24.79 8.93 3.28
C THR A 316 25.88 7.87 3.19
N LEU A 317 26.58 7.60 4.28
CA LEU A 317 27.61 6.54 4.35
C LEU A 317 27.03 5.17 3.94
N ARG A 318 25.88 4.81 4.48
CA ARG A 318 25.19 3.56 4.11
C ARG A 318 24.85 3.50 2.62
N THR A 319 24.38 4.62 2.06
CA THR A 319 24.09 4.73 0.62
C THR A 319 25.35 4.53 -0.20
N ASP A 320 26.47 5.11 0.21
CA ASP A 320 27.74 5.01 -0.47
C ASP A 320 28.30 3.58 -0.45
N ILE A 321 28.20 2.89 0.69
CA ILE A 321 28.55 1.47 0.78
C ILE A 321 27.75 0.66 -0.24
N PHE A 322 26.42 0.85 -0.27
CA PHE A 322 25.56 0.14 -1.24
C PHE A 322 25.91 0.51 -2.69
N THR A 323 26.18 1.79 -2.96
CA THR A 323 26.55 2.24 -4.31
C THR A 323 27.85 1.58 -4.76
N LEU A 324 28.86 1.54 -3.90
CA LEU A 324 30.11 0.88 -4.19
C LEU A 324 29.95 -0.62 -4.35
N THR A 325 29.19 -1.27 -3.46
CA THR A 325 28.89 -2.70 -3.57
C THR A 325 28.17 -3.03 -4.88
N ASP A 326 27.18 -2.21 -5.27
CA ASP A 326 26.46 -2.39 -6.53
C ASP A 326 27.36 -2.24 -7.75
N VAL A 327 28.39 -1.37 -7.73
CA VAL A 327 29.39 -1.23 -8.80
C VAL A 327 30.15 -2.54 -9.04
N TYR A 328 30.52 -3.25 -7.97
CA TYR A 328 31.17 -4.56 -8.07
C TYR A 328 30.19 -5.65 -8.48
N ALA A 329 29.03 -5.69 -7.84
CA ALA A 329 28.00 -6.66 -8.06
C ALA A 329 27.48 -6.63 -9.51
N ASP A 330 27.31 -5.43 -10.10
CA ASP A 330 26.86 -5.28 -11.49
C ASP A 330 27.91 -5.68 -12.52
N LYS A 331 29.16 -5.85 -12.11
CA LYS A 331 30.23 -6.42 -12.92
C LYS A 331 30.47 -7.92 -12.69
N GLY A 332 29.57 -8.57 -11.94
CA GLY A 332 29.58 -10.01 -11.69
C GLY A 332 30.21 -10.44 -10.37
N TYR A 333 30.69 -9.54 -9.54
CA TYR A 333 31.31 -9.87 -8.26
C TYR A 333 30.25 -9.91 -7.15
N ALA A 334 29.50 -11.00 -7.08
CA ALA A 334 28.36 -11.16 -6.17
C ALA A 334 28.75 -11.10 -4.69
N PHE A 335 29.99 -11.51 -4.36
CA PHE A 335 30.50 -11.58 -2.99
C PHE A 335 31.46 -10.45 -2.65
N ALA A 336 31.43 -9.37 -3.45
CA ALA A 336 32.26 -8.22 -3.14
C ALA A 336 31.88 -7.63 -1.77
N ASN A 337 32.90 -7.32 -0.99
CA ASN A 337 32.76 -6.71 0.32
C ASN A 337 33.33 -5.30 0.30
N VAL A 338 32.55 -4.34 0.79
CA VAL A 338 32.96 -2.95 0.95
C VAL A 338 32.88 -2.59 2.43
N ASN A 339 34.03 -2.59 3.08
CA ASN A 339 34.13 -2.33 4.52
C ASN A 339 34.52 -0.88 4.78
N PRO A 340 33.66 -0.03 5.37
CA PRO A 340 34.01 1.33 5.72
C PRO A 340 34.84 1.38 7.00
N LEU A 341 36.07 1.78 6.90
CA LEU A 341 36.91 2.07 8.04
C LEU A 341 36.77 3.56 8.38
N THR A 342 36.22 3.88 9.54
CA THR A 342 35.96 5.22 9.99
C THR A 342 36.91 5.57 11.16
N LYS A 343 37.50 6.75 11.10
CA LYS A 343 38.34 7.31 12.17
C LYS A 343 37.85 8.71 12.53
N ALA A 344 37.27 8.84 13.72
CA ALA A 344 36.83 10.14 14.22
C ALA A 344 38.04 10.90 14.86
N ASP A 345 38.19 12.16 14.48
CA ASP A 345 39.11 13.11 15.10
C ASP A 345 38.30 14.09 15.99
N PRO A 346 38.34 13.95 17.31
CA PRO A 346 37.57 14.80 18.22
C PRO A 346 38.00 16.26 18.24
N GLU A 347 39.26 16.54 17.94
CA GLU A 347 39.78 17.92 17.95
C GLU A 347 39.33 18.70 16.74
N LYS A 348 39.41 18.07 15.56
CA LYS A 348 38.95 18.65 14.28
C LYS A 348 37.47 18.48 14.02
N LYS A 349 36.80 17.60 14.77
CA LYS A 349 35.40 17.20 14.57
C LYS A 349 35.15 16.66 13.16
N LEU A 350 36.11 15.87 12.66
CA LEU A 350 36.08 15.22 11.35
C LEU A 350 35.98 13.70 11.52
N VAL A 351 35.36 13.03 10.56
CA VAL A 351 35.35 11.57 10.44
C VAL A 351 35.99 11.20 9.11
N ASP A 352 37.25 10.78 9.17
CA ASP A 352 37.93 10.23 8.00
C ASP A 352 37.39 8.84 7.68
N MET A 353 37.25 8.56 6.42
CA MET A 353 36.69 7.28 5.92
C MET A 353 37.62 6.64 4.90
N THR A 354 37.82 5.35 5.01
CA THR A 354 38.49 4.57 3.98
C THR A 354 37.67 3.37 3.64
N PHE A 355 37.19 3.27 2.38
CA PHE A 355 36.49 2.09 1.89
C PHE A 355 37.50 1.02 1.51
N ASP A 356 37.47 -0.09 2.24
CA ASP A 356 38.30 -1.28 2.00
C ASP A 356 37.51 -2.24 1.12
N MET A 357 38.06 -2.53 -0.05
CA MET A 357 37.33 -3.23 -1.13
C MET A 357 37.94 -4.59 -1.42
N GLU A 358 37.15 -5.63 -1.29
CA GLU A 358 37.46 -7.00 -1.64
C GLU A 358 36.50 -7.45 -2.74
N LYS A 359 36.99 -7.75 -3.94
CA LYS A 359 36.09 -8.07 -5.06
C LYS A 359 35.54 -9.49 -5.08
N GLY A 360 36.31 -10.46 -4.59
CA GLY A 360 35.96 -11.88 -4.72
C GLY A 360 35.99 -12.40 -6.17
N ASP A 361 35.33 -13.52 -6.42
CA ASP A 361 35.29 -14.16 -7.74
C ASP A 361 34.11 -13.70 -8.59
N LEU A 362 34.24 -13.84 -9.92
CA LEU A 362 33.16 -13.63 -10.86
C LEU A 362 32.09 -14.72 -10.72
N VAL A 363 30.83 -14.31 -10.66
CA VAL A 363 29.68 -15.19 -10.46
C VAL A 363 28.68 -15.02 -11.61
N TYR A 364 28.11 -16.13 -12.02
CA TYR A 364 27.12 -16.22 -13.11
C TYR A 364 25.79 -16.77 -12.59
N PHE A 365 24.69 -16.33 -13.16
CA PHE A 365 23.41 -16.95 -12.95
C PHE A 365 23.32 -18.26 -13.72
N GLU A 366 23.05 -19.38 -13.04
CA GLU A 366 22.94 -20.68 -13.66
C GLU A 366 21.52 -20.99 -14.10
N ARG A 367 20.55 -20.81 -13.20
CA ARG A 367 19.14 -21.12 -13.43
C ARG A 367 18.25 -20.16 -12.68
N ILE A 368 17.09 -19.85 -13.26
CA ILE A 368 16.04 -19.07 -12.65
C ILE A 368 14.85 -19.99 -12.38
N ASN A 369 14.58 -20.28 -11.12
CA ASN A 369 13.46 -21.06 -10.66
C ASN A 369 12.33 -20.14 -10.25
N ILE A 370 11.11 -20.41 -10.72
CA ILE A 370 9.92 -19.61 -10.39
C ILE A 370 8.94 -20.50 -9.64
N ALA A 371 8.42 -20.00 -8.51
CA ALA A 371 7.46 -20.71 -7.68
C ALA A 371 6.42 -19.77 -7.07
N GLY A 372 5.26 -20.34 -6.65
CA GLY A 372 4.19 -19.57 -6.02
C GLY A 372 3.22 -18.88 -6.98
N ASN A 373 3.21 -19.28 -8.26
CA ASN A 373 2.39 -18.71 -9.33
C ASN A 373 1.34 -19.71 -9.89
N PRO A 374 0.35 -20.16 -9.08
CA PRO A 374 -0.63 -21.15 -9.53
C PRO A 374 -1.52 -20.67 -10.67
N LYS A 375 -1.70 -19.37 -10.86
CA LYS A 375 -2.55 -18.75 -11.90
C LYS A 375 -1.72 -18.04 -12.99
N THR A 376 -0.71 -17.28 -12.59
CA THR A 376 0.12 -16.50 -13.51
C THR A 376 1.08 -17.42 -14.25
N ARG A 377 1.11 -17.33 -15.57
CA ARG A 377 2.03 -18.13 -16.38
C ARG A 377 3.48 -17.72 -16.15
N ASP A 378 4.40 -18.69 -16.16
CA ASP A 378 5.84 -18.50 -15.95
C ASP A 378 6.42 -17.39 -16.83
N LYS A 379 6.08 -17.36 -18.13
CA LYS A 379 6.54 -16.34 -19.06
C LYS A 379 6.19 -14.90 -18.66
N VAL A 380 5.06 -14.71 -17.93
CA VAL A 380 4.63 -13.38 -17.44
C VAL A 380 5.55 -12.86 -16.34
N ILE A 381 6.07 -13.78 -15.52
CA ILE A 381 7.04 -13.45 -14.46
C ILE A 381 8.41 -13.25 -15.10
N ARG A 382 8.83 -14.17 -15.96
CA ARG A 382 10.16 -14.21 -16.56
C ARG A 382 10.48 -12.96 -17.38
N ARG A 383 9.51 -12.41 -18.10
CA ARG A 383 9.70 -11.18 -18.90
C ARG A 383 9.92 -9.90 -18.06
N GLU A 384 9.52 -9.91 -16.79
CA GLU A 384 9.76 -8.80 -15.87
C GLU A 384 11.16 -8.83 -15.24
N LEU A 385 11.87 -9.95 -15.38
CA LEU A 385 13.21 -10.09 -14.85
C LEU A 385 14.21 -9.29 -15.70
N ARG A 386 15.23 -8.77 -15.05
CA ARG A 386 16.36 -8.05 -15.63
C ARG A 386 17.66 -8.82 -15.46
N VAL A 387 17.53 -10.11 -15.28
CA VAL A 387 18.62 -11.08 -15.16
C VAL A 387 18.31 -12.28 -16.03
N ASP A 388 19.32 -12.83 -16.66
CA ASP A 388 19.20 -13.93 -17.61
C ASP A 388 20.08 -15.11 -17.15
N GLU A 389 19.64 -16.33 -17.49
CA GLU A 389 20.41 -17.55 -17.26
C GLU A 389 21.71 -17.52 -18.10
N GLY A 390 22.85 -17.84 -17.48
CA GLY A 390 24.17 -17.72 -18.10
C GLY A 390 24.79 -16.32 -18.04
N GLY A 391 24.02 -15.30 -17.64
CA GLY A 391 24.51 -13.93 -17.48
C GLY A 391 25.35 -13.73 -16.23
N LEU A 392 26.14 -12.65 -16.21
CA LEU A 392 26.87 -12.22 -15.02
C LEU A 392 25.90 -11.78 -13.92
N TYR A 393 26.29 -12.01 -12.67
CA TYR A 393 25.54 -11.52 -11.52
C TYR A 393 25.36 -10.00 -11.58
N SER A 394 24.17 -9.52 -11.30
CA SER A 394 23.85 -8.09 -11.20
C SER A 394 22.88 -7.83 -10.05
N ALA A 395 23.34 -7.11 -9.03
CA ALA A 395 22.52 -6.71 -7.91
C ALA A 395 21.42 -5.72 -8.34
N THR A 396 21.74 -4.78 -9.21
CA THR A 396 20.78 -3.85 -9.81
C THR A 396 19.74 -4.60 -10.64
N GLY A 397 20.17 -5.60 -11.43
CA GLY A 397 19.27 -6.48 -12.16
C GLY A 397 18.28 -7.20 -11.25
N MET A 398 18.76 -7.79 -10.15
CA MET A 398 17.91 -8.45 -9.14
C MET A 398 16.92 -7.47 -8.48
N LYS A 399 17.39 -6.29 -8.05
CA LYS A 399 16.53 -5.25 -7.43
C LYS A 399 15.45 -4.78 -8.41
N ARG A 400 15.82 -4.49 -9.66
CA ARG A 400 14.87 -4.06 -10.71
C ARG A 400 13.88 -5.17 -11.06
N SER A 401 14.31 -6.42 -11.13
CA SER A 401 13.43 -7.57 -11.34
C SER A 401 12.36 -7.65 -10.26
N LYS A 402 12.75 -7.56 -8.99
CA LYS A 402 11.80 -7.52 -7.87
C LYS A 402 10.82 -6.36 -8.00
N GLN A 403 11.31 -5.18 -8.28
CA GLN A 403 10.47 -3.98 -8.43
C GLN A 403 9.50 -4.10 -9.62
N ASN A 404 9.95 -4.61 -10.76
CA ASN A 404 9.10 -4.85 -11.91
C ASN A 404 7.97 -5.83 -11.56
N LEU A 405 8.29 -6.97 -10.93
CA LEU A 405 7.29 -7.93 -10.49
C LEU A 405 6.25 -7.30 -9.55
N MET A 406 6.69 -6.53 -8.56
CA MET A 406 5.77 -5.81 -7.66
C MET A 406 4.93 -4.76 -8.38
N ASN A 407 5.52 -4.05 -9.35
CA ASN A 407 4.84 -3.02 -10.14
C ASN A 407 3.75 -3.58 -11.07
N THR A 408 3.79 -4.87 -11.42
CA THR A 408 2.69 -5.51 -12.16
C THR A 408 1.37 -5.45 -11.41
N GLY A 409 1.44 -5.42 -10.07
CA GLY A 409 0.28 -5.47 -9.20
C GLY A 409 -0.36 -6.87 -9.08
N TYR A 410 0.29 -7.94 -9.57
CA TYR A 410 -0.23 -9.31 -9.53
C TYR A 410 0.11 -10.05 -8.24
N PHE A 411 1.12 -9.58 -7.51
CA PHE A 411 1.68 -10.22 -6.35
C PHE A 411 1.52 -9.38 -5.09
N GLU A 412 1.24 -10.04 -3.99
CA GLU A 412 1.28 -9.46 -2.64
C GLU A 412 2.73 -9.31 -2.19
N GLU A 413 3.54 -10.32 -2.53
CA GLU A 413 4.96 -10.39 -2.23
C GLU A 413 5.71 -11.04 -3.40
N ALA A 414 6.91 -10.54 -3.68
CA ALA A 414 7.89 -11.17 -4.57
C ALA A 414 9.25 -11.14 -3.89
N THR A 415 9.85 -12.32 -3.72
CA THR A 415 11.19 -12.48 -3.19
C THR A 415 12.10 -13.07 -4.25
N LEU A 416 13.27 -12.48 -4.43
CA LEU A 416 14.33 -13.00 -5.27
C LEU A 416 15.50 -13.32 -4.35
N ALA A 417 15.77 -14.60 -4.20
CA ALA A 417 16.89 -15.10 -3.41
C ALA A 417 17.90 -15.80 -4.32
N THR A 418 19.16 -15.80 -3.91
CA THR A 418 20.19 -16.56 -4.59
C THR A 418 20.52 -17.82 -3.79
N ALA A 419 20.60 -18.95 -4.48
CA ALA A 419 21.03 -20.22 -3.94
C ALA A 419 22.32 -20.67 -4.63
N LYS A 420 23.12 -21.51 -3.97
CA LYS A 420 24.34 -22.06 -4.54
C LYS A 420 24.02 -22.90 -5.77
N GLY A 421 24.72 -22.67 -6.87
CA GLY A 421 24.62 -23.44 -8.09
C GLY A 421 25.54 -24.68 -8.10
N SER A 422 25.78 -25.21 -9.29
CA SER A 422 26.61 -26.43 -9.50
C SER A 422 28.10 -26.23 -9.18
N SER A 423 28.58 -25.00 -9.13
CA SER A 423 29.97 -24.63 -8.80
C SER A 423 30.01 -23.35 -7.94
N ALA A 424 31.16 -23.05 -7.36
CA ALA A 424 31.33 -21.88 -6.47
C ALA A 424 31.06 -20.54 -7.16
N ASN A 425 31.27 -20.47 -8.47
CA ASN A 425 31.07 -19.28 -9.30
C ASN A 425 29.70 -19.26 -9.99
N LYS A 426 28.73 -20.08 -9.59
CA LYS A 426 27.39 -20.14 -10.15
C LYS A 426 26.32 -20.00 -9.06
N LEU A 427 25.30 -19.21 -9.33
CA LEU A 427 24.16 -19.00 -8.46
C LEU A 427 22.85 -19.32 -9.19
N ASN A 428 21.96 -20.03 -8.54
CA ASN A 428 20.57 -20.13 -8.94
C ASN A 428 19.80 -18.94 -8.38
N VAL A 429 18.81 -18.44 -9.12
CA VAL A 429 17.88 -17.42 -8.67
C VAL A 429 16.54 -18.08 -8.37
N ASP A 430 16.13 -18.03 -7.12
CA ASP A 430 14.82 -18.51 -6.69
C ASP A 430 13.86 -17.32 -6.59
N VAL A 431 12.93 -17.24 -7.53
CA VAL A 431 11.87 -16.23 -7.61
C VAL A 431 10.62 -16.82 -6.97
N ASN A 432 10.34 -16.45 -5.74
CA ASN A 432 9.13 -16.87 -5.05
C ASN A 432 8.13 -15.72 -5.03
N VAL A 433 6.92 -15.98 -5.52
CA VAL A 433 5.85 -14.99 -5.57
C VAL A 433 4.64 -15.46 -4.78
N LYS A 434 3.92 -14.53 -4.17
CA LYS A 434 2.63 -14.77 -3.55
C LYS A 434 1.58 -13.97 -4.33
N GLU A 435 0.72 -14.69 -5.06
CA GLU A 435 -0.31 -14.04 -5.87
C GLU A 435 -1.40 -13.41 -5.01
N LYS A 436 -1.91 -12.27 -5.47
CA LYS A 436 -3.11 -11.64 -4.91
C LYS A 436 -4.23 -11.61 -5.96
N PRO A 437 -5.49 -11.44 -5.53
CA PRO A 437 -6.58 -11.18 -6.47
C PRO A 437 -6.26 -9.97 -7.35
N THR A 438 -6.29 -10.15 -8.67
CA THR A 438 -6.00 -9.10 -9.67
C THR A 438 -7.27 -8.49 -10.26
N GLY A 439 -8.43 -8.99 -9.86
CA GLY A 439 -9.73 -8.41 -10.16
C GLY A 439 -10.04 -7.26 -9.18
N THR A 440 -10.42 -6.11 -9.72
CA THR A 440 -10.90 -4.98 -8.94
C THR A 440 -12.30 -4.60 -9.41
N PHE A 441 -13.19 -4.40 -8.46
CA PHE A 441 -14.50 -3.83 -8.68
C PHE A 441 -14.54 -2.46 -8.03
N SER A 442 -14.94 -1.44 -8.79
CA SER A 442 -15.03 -0.07 -8.30
C SER A 442 -16.43 0.47 -8.58
N ILE A 443 -17.03 1.04 -7.56
CA ILE A 443 -18.24 1.87 -7.69
C ILE A 443 -17.88 3.24 -7.12
N GLY A 444 -18.24 4.28 -7.84
CA GLY A 444 -18.03 5.66 -7.43
C GLY A 444 -19.22 6.53 -7.83
N GLY A 445 -19.40 7.61 -7.10
CA GLY A 445 -20.31 8.67 -7.45
C GLY A 445 -19.61 10.01 -7.29
N GLY A 446 -20.01 10.98 -8.08
CA GLY A 446 -19.40 12.29 -8.04
C GLY A 446 -20.36 13.38 -8.51
N TYR A 447 -19.88 14.60 -8.49
CA TYR A 447 -20.56 15.75 -9.07
C TYR A 447 -19.53 16.59 -9.81
N SER A 448 -19.89 17.05 -10.99
CA SER A 448 -19.10 18.05 -11.70
C SER A 448 -19.97 19.19 -12.21
N SER A 449 -19.41 20.38 -12.32
CA SER A 449 -20.08 21.54 -12.92
C SER A 449 -20.42 21.31 -14.41
N LEU A 450 -19.76 20.34 -15.05
CA LEU A 450 -19.93 19.99 -16.46
C LEU A 450 -21.07 18.98 -16.68
N ASP A 451 -21.06 17.87 -15.92
CA ASP A 451 -21.94 16.71 -16.14
C ASP A 451 -23.04 16.55 -15.08
N GLY A 452 -23.03 17.38 -14.02
CA GLY A 452 -23.92 17.22 -12.87
C GLY A 452 -23.53 16.04 -11.99
N ILE A 453 -24.51 15.33 -11.44
CA ILE A 453 -24.30 14.11 -10.66
C ILE A 453 -23.86 12.99 -11.62
N ILE A 454 -22.82 12.25 -11.24
CA ILE A 454 -22.26 11.15 -12.01
C ILE A 454 -22.17 9.93 -11.11
N GLY A 455 -22.69 8.79 -11.59
CA GLY A 455 -22.44 7.46 -11.06
C GLY A 455 -21.52 6.70 -12.02
N GLN A 456 -20.53 6.01 -11.49
CA GLN A 456 -19.61 5.19 -12.30
C GLN A 456 -19.34 3.85 -11.66
N GLY A 457 -19.16 2.83 -12.49
CA GLY A 457 -18.76 1.50 -12.07
C GLY A 457 -17.74 0.91 -13.03
N SER A 458 -16.79 0.14 -12.51
CA SER A 458 -15.84 -0.57 -13.35
C SER A 458 -15.47 -1.92 -12.75
N ILE A 459 -15.23 -2.87 -13.64
CA ILE A 459 -14.64 -4.17 -13.35
C ILE A 459 -13.34 -4.24 -14.15
N GLN A 460 -12.24 -4.40 -13.47
CA GLN A 460 -10.94 -4.53 -14.12
C GLN A 460 -10.26 -5.82 -13.67
N GLN A 461 -9.72 -6.57 -14.61
CA GLN A 461 -8.89 -7.74 -14.36
C GLN A 461 -7.51 -7.49 -14.96
N ALA A 462 -6.51 -7.28 -14.09
CA ALA A 462 -5.16 -6.90 -14.54
C ALA A 462 -4.35 -8.09 -15.09
N ASN A 463 -4.68 -9.32 -14.70
CA ASN A 463 -4.01 -10.54 -15.18
C ASN A 463 -5.07 -11.55 -15.67
N PHE A 464 -5.74 -11.21 -16.76
CA PHE A 464 -6.83 -12.04 -17.31
C PHE A 464 -6.29 -13.38 -17.79
N LEU A 465 -6.87 -14.47 -17.31
CA LEU A 465 -6.46 -15.86 -17.56
C LEU A 465 -4.99 -16.18 -17.22
N GLY A 466 -4.36 -15.39 -16.36
CA GLY A 466 -2.95 -15.58 -16.01
C GLY A 466 -1.97 -15.22 -17.11
N LEU A 467 -2.43 -14.62 -18.20
CA LEU A 467 -1.65 -14.27 -19.38
C LEU A 467 -0.98 -12.89 -19.31
N GLY A 468 -1.25 -12.13 -18.23
CA GLY A 468 -0.83 -10.74 -18.11
C GLY A 468 -1.63 -9.77 -18.98
N LEU A 469 -2.77 -10.22 -19.54
CA LEU A 469 -3.70 -9.37 -20.27
C LEU A 469 -4.51 -8.51 -19.29
N LYS A 470 -4.83 -7.28 -19.70
CA LYS A 470 -5.70 -6.38 -18.95
C LYS A 470 -7.06 -6.32 -19.61
N ALA A 471 -8.09 -6.81 -18.91
CA ALA A 471 -9.48 -6.66 -19.32
C ALA A 471 -10.17 -5.60 -18.47
N ASN A 472 -10.94 -4.72 -19.08
CA ASN A 472 -11.66 -3.64 -18.41
C ASN A 472 -13.09 -3.54 -18.96
N LEU A 473 -14.06 -3.49 -18.05
CA LEU A 473 -15.45 -3.14 -18.34
C LEU A 473 -15.79 -1.94 -17.46
N SER A 474 -16.22 -0.85 -18.07
CA SER A 474 -16.59 0.35 -17.34
C SER A 474 -17.88 0.97 -17.86
N GLY A 475 -18.60 1.62 -16.95
CA GLY A 475 -19.78 2.38 -17.23
C GLY A 475 -19.86 3.63 -16.36
N SER A 476 -20.25 4.76 -16.95
CA SER A 476 -20.57 5.98 -16.22
C SER A 476 -21.87 6.57 -16.73
N ILE A 477 -22.69 7.07 -15.79
CA ILE A 477 -23.99 7.67 -16.07
C ILE A 477 -24.03 8.99 -15.30
N GLY A 478 -24.14 10.08 -16.01
CA GLY A 478 -24.29 11.43 -15.47
C GLY A 478 -25.53 12.12 -15.98
N GLY A 479 -25.81 13.30 -15.45
CA GLY A 479 -26.96 14.11 -15.87
C GLY A 479 -26.93 14.55 -17.34
N LYS A 480 -25.72 14.58 -17.94
CA LYS A 480 -25.51 15.02 -19.33
C LYS A 480 -24.66 14.07 -20.16
N SER A 481 -24.20 12.98 -19.58
CA SER A 481 -23.34 12.02 -20.28
C SER A 481 -23.53 10.59 -19.80
N GLN A 482 -23.44 9.65 -20.73
CA GLN A 482 -23.43 8.23 -20.46
C GLN A 482 -22.31 7.61 -21.30
N THR A 483 -21.49 6.74 -20.68
CA THR A 483 -20.41 6.07 -21.41
C THR A 483 -20.29 4.64 -20.91
N TYR A 484 -20.14 3.72 -21.83
CA TYR A 484 -19.88 2.30 -21.58
C TYR A 484 -18.71 1.87 -22.43
N SER A 485 -17.78 1.11 -21.86
CA SER A 485 -16.61 0.59 -22.60
C SER A 485 -16.21 -0.79 -22.12
N LEU A 486 -15.77 -1.60 -23.08
CA LEU A 486 -15.17 -2.91 -22.86
C LEU A 486 -13.85 -2.94 -23.61
N GLY A 487 -12.76 -3.23 -22.90
CA GLY A 487 -11.41 -3.23 -23.47
C GLY A 487 -10.59 -4.44 -23.07
N LEU A 488 -9.70 -4.85 -23.97
CA LEU A 488 -8.68 -5.86 -23.71
C LEU A 488 -7.33 -5.33 -24.21
N THR A 489 -6.30 -5.46 -23.39
CA THR A 489 -4.95 -4.97 -23.73
C THR A 489 -3.91 -6.00 -23.32
N ASP A 490 -3.03 -6.34 -24.23
CA ASP A 490 -1.79 -7.10 -23.99
C ASP A 490 -0.62 -6.10 -23.86
N PRO A 491 -0.04 -5.92 -22.67
CA PRO A 491 1.07 -5.00 -22.47
C PRO A 491 2.40 -5.49 -23.06
N TYR A 492 2.48 -6.77 -23.47
CA TYR A 492 3.68 -7.40 -24.04
C TYR A 492 3.30 -8.29 -25.22
N PHE A 493 2.72 -7.69 -26.23
CA PHE A 493 2.26 -8.43 -27.42
C PHE A 493 3.38 -9.23 -28.06
N LEU A 494 3.15 -10.52 -28.25
CA LEU A 494 4.14 -11.50 -28.73
C LEU A 494 5.44 -11.51 -27.90
N ASP A 495 5.33 -11.29 -26.58
CA ASP A 495 6.45 -11.21 -25.63
C ASP A 495 7.49 -10.12 -25.98
N THR A 496 7.06 -9.10 -26.73
CA THR A 496 7.87 -7.92 -27.08
C THR A 496 7.50 -6.73 -26.17
N LYS A 497 8.16 -5.60 -26.34
CA LYS A 497 7.81 -4.34 -25.67
C LYS A 497 6.59 -3.63 -26.29
N TRP A 498 5.98 -4.20 -27.33
CA TRP A 498 4.77 -3.65 -27.89
C TRP A 498 3.58 -3.93 -27.00
N THR A 499 2.85 -2.90 -26.68
CA THR A 499 1.50 -3.03 -26.11
C THR A 499 0.52 -3.06 -27.28
N LEU A 500 -0.42 -4.02 -27.29
CA LEU A 500 -1.50 -4.08 -28.25
C LEU A 500 -2.82 -4.22 -27.50
N GLY A 501 -3.84 -3.46 -27.89
CA GLY A 501 -5.16 -3.53 -27.27
C GLY A 501 -6.27 -3.14 -28.23
N GLY A 502 -7.49 -3.28 -27.77
CA GLY A 502 -8.68 -2.79 -28.47
C GLY A 502 -9.81 -2.54 -27.49
N ASP A 503 -10.60 -1.56 -27.80
CA ASP A 503 -11.80 -1.20 -27.04
C ASP A 503 -13.01 -1.15 -27.97
N VAL A 504 -14.18 -1.47 -27.40
CA VAL A 504 -15.47 -1.16 -27.97
C VAL A 504 -16.23 -0.29 -26.96
N TYR A 505 -16.88 0.76 -27.46
CA TYR A 505 -17.49 1.73 -26.58
C TYR A 505 -18.75 2.34 -27.18
N ARG A 506 -19.61 2.82 -26.28
CA ARG A 506 -20.75 3.67 -26.60
C ARG A 506 -20.76 4.85 -25.64
N SER A 507 -20.89 6.06 -26.20
CA SER A 507 -20.96 7.29 -25.43
C SER A 507 -22.12 8.13 -25.95
N GLU A 508 -22.86 8.75 -25.02
CA GLU A 508 -23.93 9.70 -25.31
C GLU A 508 -23.69 10.94 -24.46
N ARG A 509 -23.80 12.13 -25.07
CA ARG A 509 -23.56 13.38 -24.37
C ARG A 509 -24.43 14.51 -24.88
N ASP A 510 -25.05 15.21 -23.94
CA ASP A 510 -25.82 16.41 -24.20
C ASP A 510 -24.92 17.65 -24.05
N TYR A 511 -24.72 18.33 -25.15
CA TYR A 511 -24.08 19.64 -25.19
C TYR A 511 -25.14 20.73 -25.12
N THR A 512 -24.71 21.99 -25.01
CA THR A 512 -25.64 23.13 -24.97
C THR A 512 -26.42 23.28 -26.28
N ASP A 513 -25.83 22.89 -27.40
CA ASP A 513 -26.34 23.18 -28.73
C ASP A 513 -26.96 21.93 -29.42
N TYR A 514 -26.52 20.74 -29.06
CA TYR A 514 -26.96 19.46 -29.63
C TYR A 514 -26.65 18.32 -28.70
N SER A 515 -27.19 17.14 -28.96
CA SER A 515 -26.83 15.88 -28.34
C SER A 515 -25.98 15.05 -29.31
N ARG A 516 -25.00 14.31 -28.78
CA ARG A 516 -24.16 13.40 -29.56
C ARG A 516 -24.25 12.00 -29.02
N ARG A 517 -24.56 11.07 -29.88
CA ARG A 517 -24.39 9.63 -29.65
C ARG A 517 -23.23 9.14 -30.48
N LEU A 518 -22.36 8.33 -29.88
CA LEU A 518 -21.15 7.77 -30.48
C LEU A 518 -21.07 6.30 -30.12
N MET A 519 -20.87 5.44 -31.10
CA MET A 519 -20.58 4.02 -30.94
C MET A 519 -19.39 3.68 -31.80
N GLY A 520 -18.40 3.00 -31.22
CA GLY A 520 -17.16 2.73 -31.96
C GLY A 520 -16.32 1.64 -31.34
N GLY A 521 -15.23 1.38 -32.03
CA GLY A 521 -14.16 0.54 -31.55
C GLY A 521 -12.82 1.02 -32.06
N ASP A 522 -11.79 0.64 -31.33
CA ASP A 522 -10.41 0.98 -31.69
C ASP A 522 -9.47 -0.22 -31.53
N ILE A 523 -8.36 -0.12 -32.25
CA ILE A 523 -7.15 -0.95 -32.05
C ILE A 523 -6.02 0.00 -31.74
N LYS A 524 -5.33 -0.25 -30.63
CA LYS A 524 -4.27 0.62 -30.11
C LYS A 524 -2.99 -0.15 -29.92
N ALA A 525 -1.86 0.47 -30.28
CA ALA A 525 -0.53 -0.04 -30.11
C ALA A 525 0.36 1.00 -29.41
N GLY A 526 1.23 0.55 -28.54
CA GLY A 526 2.18 1.41 -27.82
C GLY A 526 3.56 0.78 -27.80
N TYR A 527 4.60 1.62 -27.84
CA TYR A 527 5.98 1.17 -27.73
C TYR A 527 6.80 2.14 -26.88
N PRO A 528 7.41 1.68 -25.77
CA PRO A 528 8.34 2.49 -24.99
C PRO A 528 9.70 2.55 -25.70
N ILE A 529 10.08 3.71 -26.20
CA ILE A 529 11.40 3.93 -26.82
C ILE A 529 12.48 3.84 -25.73
N ASN A 530 12.24 4.49 -24.60
CA ASN A 530 13.07 4.41 -23.40
C ASN A 530 12.21 4.69 -22.15
N ASP A 531 12.84 4.80 -20.99
CA ASP A 531 12.15 5.01 -19.68
C ASP A 531 11.34 6.32 -19.63
N PHE A 532 11.65 7.29 -20.48
CA PHE A 532 11.02 8.61 -20.52
C PHE A 532 10.16 8.86 -21.75
N ILE A 533 10.38 8.14 -22.85
CA ILE A 533 9.74 8.40 -24.14
C ILE A 533 8.95 7.18 -24.58
N GLY A 534 7.67 7.40 -24.86
CA GLY A 534 6.77 6.38 -25.40
C GLY A 534 6.04 6.88 -26.65
N THR A 535 5.72 5.95 -27.52
CA THR A 535 4.86 6.16 -28.70
C THR A 535 3.53 5.47 -28.48
N TYR A 536 2.49 6.04 -29.05
CA TYR A 536 1.16 5.45 -29.02
C TYR A 536 0.51 5.67 -30.39
N PHE A 537 -0.08 4.61 -30.93
CA PHE A 537 -0.81 4.59 -32.19
C PHE A 537 -2.19 4.00 -31.96
N MET A 538 -3.18 4.50 -32.68
CA MET A 538 -4.55 4.01 -32.60
C MET A 538 -5.22 4.13 -33.97
N TYR A 539 -5.89 3.08 -34.38
CA TYR A 539 -6.90 3.13 -35.44
C TYR A 539 -8.26 3.05 -34.80
N LYS A 540 -9.17 3.96 -35.14
CA LYS A 540 -10.54 3.95 -34.64
C LYS A 540 -11.56 4.03 -35.76
N TYR A 541 -12.68 3.34 -35.55
CA TYR A 541 -13.87 3.44 -36.38
C TYR A 541 -15.07 3.76 -35.52
N GLU A 542 -15.73 4.89 -35.81
CA GLU A 542 -16.80 5.46 -35.00
C GLU A 542 -18.03 5.78 -35.84
N LEU A 543 -19.19 5.37 -35.36
CA LEU A 543 -20.49 5.79 -35.82
C LEU A 543 -20.97 6.92 -34.91
N LYS A 544 -21.18 8.09 -35.44
CA LYS A 544 -21.64 9.28 -34.71
C LYS A 544 -23.02 9.67 -35.17
N ASP A 545 -23.84 10.12 -34.23
CA ASP A 545 -25.16 10.67 -34.50
C ASP A 545 -25.33 11.95 -33.70
N LEU A 546 -25.45 13.08 -34.43
CA LEU A 546 -25.72 14.40 -33.86
C LEU A 546 -27.19 14.68 -33.99
N TYR A 547 -27.88 14.83 -32.86
CA TYR A 547 -29.33 14.95 -32.80
C TYR A 547 -29.78 15.98 -31.75
N ASN A 548 -31.09 16.18 -31.55
CA ASN A 548 -31.67 17.13 -30.63
C ASN A 548 -31.08 18.56 -30.78
N PRO A 549 -31.10 19.17 -31.95
CA PRO A 549 -30.62 20.52 -32.07
C PRO A 549 -31.47 21.46 -31.21
N GLN A 550 -30.81 22.39 -30.52
CA GLN A 550 -31.53 23.49 -29.84
C GLN A 550 -32.23 24.39 -30.84
N VAL A 551 -33.20 25.21 -30.39
CA VAL A 551 -34.02 26.08 -31.27
C VAL A 551 -33.17 26.93 -32.22
N ALA A 552 -32.04 27.45 -31.75
CA ALA A 552 -31.09 28.19 -32.57
C ALA A 552 -30.51 27.38 -33.74
N TYR A 553 -30.28 26.11 -33.54
CA TYR A 553 -29.82 25.17 -34.57
C TYR A 553 -30.92 24.85 -35.59
N GLN A 554 -32.16 24.80 -35.16
CA GLN A 554 -33.31 24.56 -36.05
C GLN A 554 -33.58 25.74 -36.95
N SER A 555 -33.28 26.97 -36.51
CA SER A 555 -33.47 28.19 -37.29
C SER A 555 -32.33 28.50 -38.27
N LEU A 556 -31.16 27.94 -38.09
CA LEU A 556 -30.13 27.86 -39.13
C LEU A 556 -30.79 27.11 -40.29
N ASN A 557 -31.16 27.83 -41.34
CA ASN A 557 -31.67 27.25 -42.58
C ASN A 557 -30.72 26.08 -42.95
N PHE A 558 -31.19 24.85 -42.79
CA PHE A 558 -30.46 23.65 -43.16
C PHE A 558 -30.17 23.52 -44.65
N GLN A 559 -30.26 24.62 -45.38
CA GLN A 559 -29.78 24.76 -46.76
C GLN A 559 -28.26 24.82 -46.86
N ASP A 560 -27.54 24.89 -45.73
CA ASP A 560 -26.08 24.67 -45.69
C ASP A 560 -25.74 23.42 -44.88
N PRO A 561 -26.09 22.19 -45.36
CA PRO A 561 -25.76 20.93 -44.71
C PRO A 561 -24.26 20.69 -44.62
N VAL A 562 -23.46 21.50 -45.28
CA VAL A 562 -22.01 21.44 -45.35
C VAL A 562 -21.38 21.95 -44.05
N ASN A 563 -21.97 22.95 -43.37
CA ASN A 563 -21.40 23.56 -42.18
C ASN A 563 -21.82 22.91 -40.86
N TYR A 564 -22.98 22.24 -40.82
CA TYR A 564 -23.56 21.63 -39.60
C TYR A 564 -24.33 20.36 -39.91
N PRO A 565 -23.66 19.26 -40.27
CA PRO A 565 -24.35 18.00 -40.50
C PRO A 565 -24.87 17.46 -39.19
N LEU A 566 -26.16 17.66 -38.91
CA LEU A 566 -26.88 16.83 -37.96
C LEU A 566 -27.18 15.48 -38.63
N GLY A 567 -27.35 14.48 -37.81
CA GLY A 567 -27.58 13.12 -38.26
C GLY A 567 -26.37 12.23 -38.13
N SER A 568 -26.46 11.07 -38.74
CA SER A 568 -25.45 10.03 -38.62
C SER A 568 -24.28 10.27 -39.56
N SER A 569 -23.07 10.08 -39.06
CA SER A 569 -21.83 10.10 -39.84
C SER A 569 -20.84 9.08 -39.30
N THR A 570 -19.93 8.68 -40.17
CA THR A 570 -18.85 7.72 -39.82
C THR A 570 -17.49 8.43 -39.81
N THR A 571 -16.66 8.07 -38.84
CA THR A 571 -15.26 8.50 -38.77
C THR A 571 -14.36 7.30 -38.73
N SER A 572 -13.43 7.23 -39.68
CA SER A 572 -12.35 6.25 -39.69
C SER A 572 -11.02 7.02 -39.68
N SER A 573 -10.24 6.85 -38.60
CA SER A 573 -9.02 7.65 -38.40
C SER A 573 -7.87 6.86 -37.84
N ILE A 574 -6.66 7.33 -38.13
CA ILE A 574 -5.41 6.92 -37.50
C ILE A 574 -4.93 8.08 -36.62
N PHE A 575 -4.59 7.75 -35.39
CA PHE A 575 -3.98 8.64 -34.42
C PHE A 575 -2.59 8.15 -34.06
N GLY A 576 -1.64 9.08 -33.92
CA GLY A 576 -0.30 8.79 -33.40
C GLY A 576 0.12 9.85 -32.40
N SER A 577 0.82 9.45 -31.33
CA SER A 577 1.42 10.39 -30.40
C SER A 577 2.80 9.96 -29.93
N LEU A 578 3.64 10.95 -29.61
CA LEU A 578 4.94 10.83 -28.99
C LEU A 578 4.90 11.60 -27.67
N THR A 579 5.12 10.92 -26.57
CA THR A 579 5.10 11.53 -25.23
C THR A 579 6.44 11.34 -24.55
N ARG A 580 7.02 12.45 -24.03
CA ARG A 580 8.17 12.44 -23.13
C ARG A 580 7.70 12.84 -21.74
N ASN A 581 7.94 11.98 -20.75
CA ASN A 581 7.60 12.22 -19.35
C ASN A 581 8.84 12.03 -18.47
N THR A 582 9.27 13.10 -17.81
CA THR A 582 10.41 13.12 -16.88
C THR A 582 9.99 13.48 -15.47
N THR A 583 8.70 13.40 -15.13
CA THR A 583 8.19 13.76 -13.81
C THR A 583 8.65 12.77 -12.73
N ASP A 584 8.87 13.29 -11.54
CA ASP A 584 9.23 12.53 -10.34
C ASP A 584 8.10 11.60 -9.88
N TYR A 585 6.86 12.07 -9.94
CA TYR A 585 5.66 11.31 -9.56
C TYR A 585 4.59 11.40 -10.64
N ARG A 586 3.92 10.27 -10.92
CA ARG A 586 2.95 10.19 -12.01
C ARG A 586 1.62 10.88 -11.68
N LEU A 587 1.14 10.74 -10.44
CA LEU A 587 -0.18 11.26 -10.03
C LEU A 587 -0.11 12.70 -9.50
N GLU A 588 0.97 13.05 -8.82
CA GLU A 588 1.18 14.36 -8.21
C GLU A 588 2.61 14.84 -8.46
N PRO A 589 2.94 15.27 -9.67
CA PRO A 589 4.28 15.72 -10.00
C PRO A 589 4.69 16.93 -9.18
N SER A 590 5.93 16.92 -8.69
CA SER A 590 6.55 18.08 -8.05
C SER A 590 7.69 18.68 -8.87
N SER A 591 8.27 17.89 -9.77
CA SER A 591 9.35 18.30 -10.66
C SER A 591 9.29 17.55 -11.98
N GLY A 592 9.93 18.10 -13.01
CA GLY A 592 10.03 17.48 -14.33
C GLY A 592 9.06 18.06 -15.35
N MET A 593 8.93 17.37 -16.47
CA MET A 593 8.17 17.84 -17.65
C MET A 593 7.39 16.69 -18.29
N ILE A 594 6.22 17.03 -18.82
CA ILE A 594 5.45 16.19 -19.73
C ILE A 594 5.32 16.94 -21.04
N ASN A 595 5.83 16.38 -22.13
CA ASN A 595 5.67 16.92 -23.47
C ASN A 595 5.00 15.86 -24.34
N SER A 596 3.95 16.24 -25.06
CA SER A 596 3.22 15.35 -25.95
C SER A 596 3.00 16.04 -27.31
N LEU A 597 3.24 15.31 -28.37
CA LEU A 597 2.90 15.73 -29.72
C LEU A 597 2.03 14.64 -30.33
N SER A 598 0.86 15.01 -30.83
CA SER A 598 -0.08 14.07 -31.44
C SER A 598 -0.58 14.54 -32.78
N ALA A 599 -0.88 13.60 -33.65
CA ALA A 599 -1.47 13.82 -34.97
C ALA A 599 -2.58 12.78 -35.19
N GLU A 600 -3.69 13.21 -35.73
CA GLU A 600 -4.80 12.37 -36.15
C GLU A 600 -5.18 12.69 -37.59
N TYR A 601 -5.37 11.67 -38.41
CA TYR A 601 -5.87 11.78 -39.77
C TYR A 601 -7.15 10.95 -39.91
N ALA A 602 -8.27 11.61 -40.14
CA ALA A 602 -9.54 11.02 -40.48
C ALA A 602 -9.78 11.10 -42.01
N GLY A 603 -10.22 10.02 -42.61
CA GLY A 603 -10.43 9.95 -44.05
C GLY A 603 -10.08 8.62 -44.70
N LEU A 604 -9.83 7.59 -43.88
CA LEU A 604 -9.52 6.22 -44.34
C LEU A 604 -10.78 5.41 -44.69
N GLY A 605 -11.82 6.06 -45.10
CA GLY A 605 -13.19 5.59 -45.25
C GLY A 605 -14.10 6.37 -44.28
N GLY A 606 -15.40 6.33 -44.53
CA GLY A 606 -16.37 7.08 -43.74
C GLY A 606 -16.60 8.51 -44.28
N ASP A 607 -17.41 9.26 -43.52
CA ASP A 607 -17.95 10.56 -43.97
C ASP A 607 -17.05 11.71 -43.59
N ASN A 608 -16.37 11.62 -42.44
CA ASN A 608 -15.58 12.73 -41.89
C ASN A 608 -14.12 12.69 -42.38
N ARG A 609 -13.60 13.86 -42.79
CA ARG A 609 -12.24 14.01 -43.31
C ARG A 609 -11.57 15.25 -42.70
N TYR A 610 -10.55 15.03 -41.87
CA TYR A 610 -9.77 16.12 -41.27
C TYR A 610 -8.38 15.62 -40.86
N ALA A 611 -7.49 16.56 -40.65
CA ALA A 611 -6.21 16.30 -39.99
C ALA A 611 -6.11 17.21 -38.75
N ARG A 612 -5.80 16.61 -37.59
CA ARG A 612 -5.69 17.30 -36.32
C ARG A 612 -4.29 17.13 -35.75
N TYR A 613 -3.73 18.20 -35.24
CA TYR A 613 -2.41 18.22 -34.60
C TYR A 613 -2.55 18.90 -33.22
N ILE A 614 -1.99 18.28 -32.17
CA ILE A 614 -1.98 18.85 -30.83
C ILE A 614 -0.58 18.70 -30.24
N GLY A 615 -0.07 19.80 -29.71
CA GLY A 615 1.15 19.85 -28.91
C GLY A 615 0.85 20.32 -27.51
N ASP A 616 1.23 19.51 -26.52
CA ASP A 616 1.07 19.80 -25.10
C ASP A 616 2.44 19.82 -24.41
N THR A 617 2.66 20.80 -23.56
CA THR A 617 3.79 20.82 -22.64
C THR A 617 3.33 21.20 -21.26
N THR A 618 3.74 20.46 -20.26
CA THR A 618 3.52 20.79 -18.85
C THR A 618 4.84 20.71 -18.11
N TRP A 619 5.15 21.74 -17.37
CA TRP A 619 6.39 21.86 -16.62
C TRP A 619 6.07 22.04 -15.15
N PHE A 620 6.80 21.31 -14.26
CA PHE A 620 6.69 21.36 -12.82
C PHE A 620 8.04 21.74 -12.23
N TYR A 621 8.04 22.73 -11.34
CA TYR A 621 9.26 23.21 -10.69
C TYR A 621 9.01 23.52 -9.21
N PRO A 622 9.74 22.88 -8.29
CA PRO A 622 9.66 23.16 -6.85
C PRO A 622 10.39 24.50 -6.57
N LEU A 623 9.64 25.55 -6.22
CA LEU A 623 10.19 26.85 -5.93
C LEU A 623 10.85 26.92 -4.54
N TYR A 624 10.09 26.51 -3.51
CA TYR A 624 10.56 26.56 -2.12
C TYR A 624 9.80 25.55 -1.28
N LYS A 625 10.51 24.67 -0.58
CA LYS A 625 9.90 23.60 0.23
C LYS A 625 8.89 22.78 -0.59
N LYS A 626 7.59 22.89 -0.26
CA LYS A 626 6.48 22.20 -0.93
C LYS A 626 5.64 23.12 -1.82
N LEU A 627 6.15 24.33 -2.14
CA LEU A 627 5.52 25.22 -3.11
C LEU A 627 5.95 24.81 -4.52
N ILE A 628 4.99 24.39 -5.33
CA ILE A 628 5.23 23.87 -6.68
C ILE A 628 4.65 24.88 -7.67
N PHE A 629 5.48 25.32 -8.59
CA PHE A 629 5.07 26.05 -9.79
C PHE A 629 4.79 25.04 -10.89
N SER A 630 3.69 25.23 -11.61
CA SER A 630 3.44 24.48 -12.84
C SER A 630 2.98 25.41 -13.96
N SER A 631 3.39 25.09 -15.17
CA SER A 631 2.98 25.81 -16.38
C SER A 631 2.60 24.78 -17.44
N LYS A 632 1.39 24.90 -17.97
CA LYS A 632 0.89 24.11 -19.09
C LYS A 632 0.66 25.01 -20.29
N LEU A 633 1.00 24.53 -21.48
CA LEU A 633 0.68 25.14 -22.76
C LEU A 633 0.16 24.07 -23.71
N THR A 634 -0.98 24.33 -24.33
CA THR A 634 -1.58 23.48 -25.36
C THR A 634 -1.76 24.30 -26.62
N LEU A 635 -1.29 23.75 -27.74
CA LEU A 635 -1.49 24.29 -29.08
C LEU A 635 -2.18 23.24 -29.93
N GLY A 636 -3.28 23.57 -30.54
CA GLY A 636 -4.05 22.68 -31.41
C GLY A 636 -4.34 23.30 -32.78
N TYR A 637 -4.32 22.47 -33.80
CA TYR A 637 -4.71 22.83 -35.15
C TYR A 637 -5.48 21.68 -35.80
N ILE A 638 -6.64 22.01 -36.38
CA ILE A 638 -7.42 21.06 -37.17
C ILE A 638 -7.77 21.68 -38.50
N GLN A 639 -7.52 20.97 -39.57
CA GLN A 639 -7.81 21.39 -40.94
C GLN A 639 -8.74 20.42 -41.63
N ASP A 640 -9.51 20.88 -42.59
CA ASP A 640 -10.25 20.02 -43.49
C ASP A 640 -9.32 19.31 -44.49
N VAL A 641 -9.78 18.15 -44.94
CA VAL A 641 -9.13 17.37 -46.01
C VAL A 641 -10.20 17.00 -47.03
N GLY A 642 -10.69 18.05 -47.75
CA GLY A 642 -11.72 17.91 -48.77
C GLY A 642 -13.16 17.78 -48.29
N LYS A 643 -13.40 17.88 -46.99
CA LYS A 643 -14.73 18.07 -46.36
C LYS A 643 -14.58 18.94 -45.13
N LEU A 644 -15.60 19.73 -44.80
CA LEU A 644 -15.61 20.59 -43.61
C LEU A 644 -15.39 19.77 -42.34
N VAL A 645 -14.60 20.33 -41.41
CA VAL A 645 -14.37 19.71 -40.09
C VAL A 645 -15.69 19.68 -39.33
N PRO A 646 -16.13 18.49 -38.86
CA PRO A 646 -17.34 18.38 -38.05
C PRO A 646 -17.30 19.24 -36.80
N ILE A 647 -18.44 19.83 -36.42
CA ILE A 647 -18.55 20.76 -35.30
C ILE A 647 -18.12 20.13 -33.98
N ASP A 648 -18.39 18.84 -33.79
CA ASP A 648 -18.02 18.08 -32.59
C ASP A 648 -16.52 17.77 -32.48
N GLU A 649 -15.77 17.91 -33.59
CA GLU A 649 -14.34 17.74 -33.66
C GLU A 649 -13.51 19.02 -33.50
N LYS A 650 -14.17 20.20 -33.61
CA LYS A 650 -13.54 21.52 -33.44
C LYS A 650 -13.15 21.78 -31.99
N PHE A 651 -12.27 22.75 -31.77
CA PHE A 651 -11.78 23.14 -30.46
C PHE A 651 -12.72 24.09 -29.72
N TYR A 652 -12.96 23.83 -28.45
CA TYR A 652 -13.76 24.62 -27.54
C TYR A 652 -13.07 24.74 -26.19
N LEU A 653 -12.84 25.94 -25.69
CA LEU A 653 -12.27 26.20 -24.40
C LEU A 653 -13.31 26.71 -23.38
N GLY A 654 -12.91 26.85 -22.13
CA GLY A 654 -13.73 27.20 -20.97
C GLY A 654 -13.96 26.03 -20.04
N GLY A 655 -14.20 26.31 -18.76
CA GLY A 655 -14.39 25.32 -17.69
C GLY A 655 -13.10 24.87 -17.04
N ILE A 656 -13.23 23.94 -16.14
CA ILE A 656 -12.20 23.49 -15.18
C ILE A 656 -10.92 22.94 -15.83
N TYR A 657 -10.97 22.50 -17.10
CA TYR A 657 -9.83 21.84 -17.77
C TYR A 657 -9.05 22.76 -18.74
N SER A 658 -9.53 23.97 -19.00
CA SER A 658 -8.85 24.90 -19.92
C SER A 658 -8.81 26.34 -19.39
N LEU A 659 -9.87 27.13 -19.52
CA LEU A 659 -10.00 28.47 -18.97
C LEU A 659 -11.07 28.52 -17.88
N ARG A 660 -10.63 28.46 -16.63
CA ARG A 660 -11.53 28.57 -15.47
C ARG A 660 -12.13 29.98 -15.37
N GLY A 661 -13.36 30.08 -14.86
CA GLY A 661 -14.09 31.32 -14.84
C GLY A 661 -14.97 31.57 -16.08
N TYR A 662 -14.63 30.96 -17.22
CA TYR A 662 -15.49 30.93 -18.41
C TYR A 662 -16.35 29.67 -18.41
N LYS A 663 -17.59 29.75 -18.89
CA LYS A 663 -18.47 28.57 -19.01
C LYS A 663 -17.83 27.54 -19.95
N ALA A 664 -17.97 26.28 -19.59
CA ALA A 664 -17.43 25.17 -20.39
C ALA A 664 -17.91 25.21 -21.83
N ARG A 665 -17.01 25.07 -22.80
CA ARG A 665 -17.25 25.09 -24.26
C ARG A 665 -17.76 26.41 -24.83
N THR A 666 -17.71 27.52 -24.11
CA THR A 666 -18.18 28.81 -24.64
C THR A 666 -17.07 29.66 -25.25
N VAL A 667 -15.80 29.33 -24.93
CA VAL A 667 -14.67 30.10 -25.50
C VAL A 667 -14.32 29.52 -26.86
N SER A 668 -14.94 30.07 -27.89
CA SER A 668 -14.76 29.75 -29.31
C SER A 668 -15.35 30.86 -30.16
N PRO A 669 -15.20 30.85 -31.50
CA PRO A 669 -15.98 31.68 -32.41
C PRO A 669 -17.48 31.49 -32.19
N VAL A 670 -18.22 32.61 -32.20
CA VAL A 670 -19.66 32.63 -31.92
C VAL A 670 -20.37 33.28 -33.07
N LYS A 671 -21.54 32.76 -33.41
CA LYS A 671 -22.49 33.41 -34.34
C LYS A 671 -23.77 33.76 -33.56
N THR A 672 -24.21 34.98 -33.67
CA THR A 672 -25.51 35.39 -33.15
C THR A 672 -26.54 35.22 -34.23
N GLN A 673 -27.63 34.54 -33.91
CA GLN A 673 -28.74 34.33 -34.85
C GLN A 673 -30.06 34.75 -34.22
N LEU A 674 -30.86 35.44 -35.00
CA LEU A 674 -32.21 35.78 -34.61
C LEU A 674 -33.07 34.53 -34.76
N SER A 675 -33.56 33.98 -33.66
CA SER A 675 -34.50 32.86 -33.65
C SER A 675 -35.90 33.37 -33.25
N LYS A 676 -36.93 32.77 -33.80
CA LYS A 676 -38.32 32.99 -33.39
C LYS A 676 -38.82 31.73 -32.72
N ASP A 677 -39.39 31.86 -31.54
CA ASP A 677 -40.11 30.77 -30.91
C ASP A 677 -41.44 30.44 -31.62
N ASN A 678 -42.08 29.35 -31.24
CA ASN A 678 -43.39 28.93 -31.82
C ASN A 678 -44.49 29.93 -31.52
N ILE A 679 -44.27 30.96 -30.72
CA ILE A 679 -45.23 32.03 -30.32
C ILE A 679 -44.89 33.34 -31.01
N GLY A 680 -43.79 33.40 -31.78
CA GLY A 680 -43.37 34.57 -32.53
C GLY A 680 -42.42 35.52 -31.81
N ASN A 681 -42.00 35.23 -30.59
CA ASN A 681 -41.00 36.05 -29.89
C ASN A 681 -39.61 35.84 -30.53
N SER A 682 -38.91 36.95 -30.76
CA SER A 682 -37.58 36.93 -31.31
C SER A 682 -36.56 36.90 -30.18
N SER A 683 -35.63 35.95 -30.20
CA SER A 683 -34.47 35.90 -29.33
C SER A 683 -33.17 35.87 -30.15
N ASN A 684 -32.11 36.47 -29.60
CA ASN A 684 -30.76 36.35 -30.14
C ASN A 684 -30.11 35.13 -29.55
N ASP A 685 -30.10 34.03 -30.27
CA ASP A 685 -29.45 32.83 -29.81
C ASP A 685 -27.97 32.80 -30.18
N LEU A 686 -27.16 32.31 -29.27
CA LEU A 686 -25.73 32.21 -29.43
C LEU A 686 -25.33 30.79 -29.82
N ILE A 687 -24.65 30.64 -30.94
CA ILE A 687 -24.17 29.38 -31.47
C ILE A 687 -22.65 29.38 -31.39
N TYR A 688 -22.10 28.44 -30.64
CA TYR A 688 -20.65 28.23 -30.49
C TYR A 688 -20.15 27.36 -31.63
N LEU A 689 -19.38 27.94 -32.55
CA LEU A 689 -18.97 27.29 -33.80
C LEU A 689 -17.75 26.37 -33.64
N GLY A 690 -17.03 26.48 -32.51
CA GLY A 690 -15.74 25.86 -32.34
C GLY A 690 -14.62 26.48 -33.17
N GLY A 691 -13.40 26.34 -32.72
CA GLY A 691 -12.21 26.85 -33.43
C GLY A 691 -11.53 25.75 -34.28
N ASN A 692 -10.88 26.18 -35.35
CA ASN A 692 -9.96 25.34 -36.13
C ASN A 692 -8.56 25.35 -35.53
N LYS A 693 -8.30 26.29 -34.63
CA LYS A 693 -7.04 26.44 -33.88
C LYS A 693 -7.35 26.66 -32.41
N GLU A 694 -6.51 26.15 -31.56
CA GLU A 694 -6.54 26.50 -30.12
C GLU A 694 -5.13 26.81 -29.62
N ALA A 695 -5.09 27.76 -28.70
CA ALA A 695 -3.90 28.07 -27.94
C ALA A 695 -4.34 28.46 -26.54
N PHE A 696 -3.97 27.67 -25.52
CA PHE A 696 -4.25 28.03 -24.14
C PHE A 696 -3.14 27.56 -23.21
N GLY A 697 -3.02 28.25 -22.09
CA GLY A 697 -2.07 27.87 -21.04
C GLY A 697 -2.64 28.14 -19.66
N ASN A 698 -2.09 27.38 -18.71
CA ASN A 698 -2.41 27.47 -17.30
C ASN A 698 -1.09 27.63 -16.52
N ILE A 699 -1.02 28.65 -15.70
CA ILE A 699 0.08 28.86 -14.74
C ILE A 699 -0.50 28.65 -13.36
N GLU A 700 0.12 27.78 -12.57
CA GLU A 700 -0.38 27.45 -11.24
C GLU A 700 0.72 27.50 -10.18
N LEU A 701 0.36 27.91 -8.99
CA LEU A 701 1.12 27.78 -7.76
C LEU A 701 0.37 26.87 -6.81
N THR A 702 0.89 25.70 -6.55
CA THR A 702 0.29 24.72 -5.62
C THR A 702 1.10 24.64 -4.34
N PHE A 703 0.42 24.70 -3.19
CA PHE A 703 1.03 24.68 -1.87
C PHE A 703 0.20 23.85 -0.89
N PRO A 704 0.83 23.20 0.10
CA PRO A 704 0.11 22.43 1.12
C PRO A 704 -0.60 23.39 2.08
N VAL A 705 -1.90 23.16 2.31
CA VAL A 705 -2.72 23.87 3.31
C VAL A 705 -2.82 23.02 4.57
N LEU A 706 -3.22 21.76 4.43
CA LEU A 706 -3.28 20.78 5.49
C LEU A 706 -2.56 19.49 5.00
N PRO A 707 -1.22 19.42 5.17
CA PRO A 707 -0.43 18.31 4.62
C PRO A 707 -0.87 16.93 5.11
N GLU A 708 -1.24 16.85 6.38
CA GLU A 708 -1.66 15.60 7.03
C GLU A 708 -2.99 15.07 6.51
N ALA A 709 -3.86 15.97 6.06
CA ALA A 709 -5.15 15.62 5.46
C ALA A 709 -5.10 15.57 3.92
N GLY A 710 -3.94 15.81 3.29
CA GLY A 710 -3.81 15.83 1.83
C GLY A 710 -4.47 17.03 1.14
N VAL A 711 -4.70 18.14 1.88
CA VAL A 711 -5.33 19.35 1.33
C VAL A 711 -4.28 20.31 0.82
N LYS A 712 -4.44 20.74 -0.44
CA LYS A 712 -3.57 21.70 -1.14
C LYS A 712 -4.36 22.93 -1.56
N GLY A 713 -3.75 24.08 -1.46
CA GLY A 713 -4.19 25.31 -2.09
C GLY A 713 -3.62 25.43 -3.50
N VAL A 714 -4.37 26.06 -4.39
CA VAL A 714 -3.91 26.42 -5.73
C VAL A 714 -4.26 27.88 -6.01
N ALA A 715 -3.32 28.64 -6.54
CA ALA A 715 -3.57 29.91 -7.19
C ALA A 715 -3.22 29.76 -8.67
N PHE A 716 -4.03 30.30 -9.56
CA PHE A 716 -3.87 30.09 -10.99
C PHE A 716 -4.10 31.30 -11.81
N PHE A 717 -3.50 31.28 -12.99
CA PHE A 717 -3.74 32.20 -14.09
C PHE A 717 -3.88 31.43 -15.38
N ASP A 718 -5.04 31.53 -16.03
CA ASP A 718 -5.34 30.86 -17.28
C ASP A 718 -5.45 31.85 -18.40
N TYR A 719 -4.97 31.49 -19.59
CA TYR A 719 -5.01 32.33 -20.78
C TYR A 719 -5.19 31.48 -22.04
N GLY A 720 -5.91 31.98 -23.03
CA GLY A 720 -6.06 31.30 -24.30
C GLY A 720 -7.34 31.65 -25.04
N ASN A 721 -7.50 31.03 -26.20
CA ASN A 721 -8.71 31.11 -27.02
C ASN A 721 -8.74 29.96 -28.04
N ALA A 722 -9.93 29.68 -28.55
CA ALA A 722 -10.13 28.92 -29.77
C ALA A 722 -10.45 29.84 -30.94
N TYR A 723 -9.74 29.68 -32.03
CA TYR A 723 -9.75 30.60 -33.17
C TYR A 723 -10.38 29.94 -34.40
N GLY A 724 -11.23 30.68 -35.12
CA GLY A 724 -11.78 30.25 -36.40
C GLY A 724 -10.75 30.17 -37.52
N GLU A 725 -11.16 29.68 -38.67
CA GLU A 725 -10.27 29.45 -39.83
C GLU A 725 -9.50 30.67 -40.26
N GLY A 726 -10.21 31.83 -40.47
CA GLY A 726 -9.61 33.11 -40.87
C GLY A 726 -8.87 33.86 -39.76
N GLN A 727 -8.94 33.42 -38.51
CA GLN A 727 -8.33 34.10 -37.37
C GLN A 727 -6.89 33.63 -37.16
N LYS A 728 -5.98 34.57 -36.85
CA LYS A 728 -4.61 34.26 -36.46
C LYS A 728 -4.61 33.80 -34.99
N MET A 729 -3.76 32.79 -34.66
CA MET A 729 -3.51 32.44 -33.26
C MET A 729 -3.01 33.67 -32.50
N PHE A 730 -3.41 33.77 -31.23
CA PHE A 730 -3.09 34.88 -30.33
C PHE A 730 -3.63 36.29 -30.76
N SER A 731 -4.47 36.36 -31.79
CA SER A 731 -5.12 37.64 -32.19
C SER A 731 -6.07 38.19 -31.12
N SER A 732 -6.65 37.31 -30.32
CA SER A 732 -7.44 37.65 -29.13
C SER A 732 -7.19 36.61 -28.08
N VAL A 733 -6.82 37.01 -26.88
CA VAL A 733 -6.53 36.08 -25.76
C VAL A 733 -7.48 36.42 -24.62
N LEU A 734 -8.27 35.46 -24.22
CA LEU A 734 -9.06 35.54 -22.99
C LEU A 734 -8.23 35.13 -21.82
N MET A 735 -8.39 35.77 -20.68
CA MET A 735 -7.61 35.56 -19.49
C MET A 735 -8.51 35.44 -18.27
N SER A 736 -8.08 34.65 -17.31
CA SER A 736 -8.71 34.54 -15.99
C SER A 736 -7.68 34.27 -14.93
N TYR A 737 -8.01 34.59 -13.71
CA TYR A 737 -7.22 34.24 -12.53
C TYR A 737 -8.13 33.66 -11.44
N GLY A 738 -7.55 33.01 -10.47
CA GLY A 738 -8.34 32.49 -9.39
C GLY A 738 -7.53 31.70 -8.37
N ALA A 739 -8.26 31.14 -7.44
CA ALA A 739 -7.71 30.31 -6.42
C ALA A 739 -8.68 29.17 -6.06
N GLY A 740 -8.17 28.14 -5.40
CA GLY A 740 -9.01 27.03 -5.00
C GLY A 740 -8.33 26.07 -4.06
N ILE A 741 -9.04 24.98 -3.78
CA ILE A 741 -8.61 23.91 -2.92
C ILE A 741 -8.70 22.59 -3.69
N ARG A 742 -7.64 21.80 -3.57
CA ARG A 742 -7.58 20.41 -4.05
C ARG A 742 -7.36 19.49 -2.86
N TRP A 743 -8.16 18.46 -2.76
CA TRP A 743 -8.10 17.52 -1.65
C TRP A 743 -8.12 16.07 -2.16
N ALA A 744 -7.07 15.31 -1.82
CA ALA A 744 -7.06 13.86 -2.00
C ALA A 744 -7.91 13.22 -0.89
N SER A 745 -9.25 13.26 -1.05
CA SER A 745 -10.17 12.79 -0.02
C SER A 745 -10.36 11.27 -0.08
N PRO A 746 -10.82 10.62 1.01
CA PRO A 746 -11.14 9.19 1.02
C PRO A 746 -12.21 8.76 0.00
N ILE A 747 -13.05 9.69 -0.43
CA ILE A 747 -14.10 9.46 -1.45
C ILE A 747 -13.66 9.82 -2.87
N GLY A 748 -12.37 10.11 -3.06
CA GLY A 748 -11.79 10.51 -4.33
C GLY A 748 -11.26 11.95 -4.36
N PRO A 749 -10.53 12.32 -5.41
CA PRO A 749 -10.00 13.67 -5.55
C PRO A 749 -11.12 14.70 -5.66
N LEU A 750 -11.00 15.77 -4.89
CA LEU A 750 -11.92 16.90 -4.86
C LEU A 750 -11.21 18.16 -5.32
N ARG A 751 -11.84 18.92 -6.21
CA ARG A 751 -11.39 20.22 -6.65
C ARG A 751 -12.52 21.23 -6.46
N LEU A 752 -12.22 22.33 -5.81
CA LEU A 752 -13.10 23.49 -5.69
C LEU A 752 -12.26 24.73 -6.02
N GLU A 753 -12.49 25.31 -7.17
CA GLU A 753 -11.71 26.43 -7.69
C GLU A 753 -12.64 27.54 -8.09
N TYR A 754 -12.27 28.80 -7.83
CA TYR A 754 -13.01 29.97 -8.21
C TYR A 754 -12.20 30.79 -9.21
N GLY A 755 -12.70 30.91 -10.43
CA GLY A 755 -12.07 31.67 -11.52
C GLY A 755 -12.81 32.94 -11.83
N ILE A 756 -12.07 34.02 -12.08
CA ILE A 756 -12.57 35.34 -12.42
C ILE A 756 -12.04 35.71 -13.80
N PRO A 757 -12.91 35.93 -14.80
CA PRO A 757 -12.49 36.43 -16.10
C PRO A 757 -11.92 37.85 -15.99
N LEU A 758 -10.78 38.11 -16.64
CA LEU A 758 -10.14 39.42 -16.69
C LEU A 758 -10.67 40.27 -17.84
N ASN A 759 -10.97 39.65 -18.97
CA ASN A 759 -11.43 40.32 -20.19
C ASN A 759 -12.61 39.57 -20.81
N PRO A 760 -13.76 39.51 -20.09
CA PRO A 760 -14.95 38.85 -20.59
C PRO A 760 -15.47 39.51 -21.87
N ARG A 761 -15.96 38.70 -22.81
CA ARG A 761 -16.57 39.20 -24.05
C ARG A 761 -17.95 39.78 -23.75
N ALA A 762 -18.18 41.02 -24.17
CA ALA A 762 -19.44 41.73 -23.92
C ALA A 762 -20.64 40.93 -24.46
N GLY A 763 -21.65 40.72 -23.64
CA GLY A 763 -22.87 39.99 -23.99
C GLY A 763 -22.72 38.47 -24.15
N LEU A 764 -21.50 37.92 -24.00
CA LEU A 764 -21.21 36.49 -24.15
C LEU A 764 -20.79 35.85 -22.84
N ASP A 765 -19.91 36.53 -22.12
CA ASP A 765 -19.31 35.97 -20.91
C ASP A 765 -19.76 36.76 -19.66
N SER A 766 -19.88 36.08 -18.53
CA SER A 766 -20.14 36.77 -17.26
C SER A 766 -18.86 37.49 -16.80
N SER A 767 -19.03 38.71 -16.31
CA SER A 767 -17.96 39.47 -15.66
C SER A 767 -17.72 39.02 -14.20
N THR A 768 -18.68 38.29 -13.63
CA THR A 768 -18.55 37.73 -12.28
C THR A 768 -17.79 36.40 -12.33
N GLY A 769 -17.02 36.14 -11.27
CA GLY A 769 -16.29 34.86 -11.14
C GLY A 769 -17.25 33.65 -11.08
N ARG A 770 -16.70 32.50 -11.33
CA ARG A 770 -17.42 31.23 -11.37
C ARG A 770 -16.73 30.16 -10.53
N PHE A 771 -17.53 29.43 -9.77
CA PHE A 771 -17.07 28.23 -9.11
C PHE A 771 -17.01 27.07 -10.11
N GLU A 772 -15.87 26.42 -10.12
CA GLU A 772 -15.64 25.15 -10.80
C GLU A 772 -15.43 24.07 -9.75
N PHE A 773 -16.20 23.01 -9.81
CA PHE A 773 -16.24 21.96 -8.80
C PHE A 773 -16.20 20.58 -9.46
N SER A 774 -15.44 19.66 -8.85
CA SER A 774 -15.37 18.26 -9.27
C SER A 774 -15.08 17.35 -8.09
N ILE A 775 -15.83 16.25 -7.96
CA ILE A 775 -15.57 15.15 -7.00
C ILE A 775 -15.50 13.86 -7.79
N GLY A 776 -14.50 13.03 -7.47
CA GLY A 776 -14.42 11.65 -7.96
C GLY A 776 -14.12 11.49 -9.45
N SER A 777 -14.00 12.58 -10.22
CA SER A 777 -13.51 12.51 -11.59
C SER A 777 -11.98 12.37 -11.55
N LEU A 778 -11.46 11.23 -11.99
CA LEU A 778 -10.04 11.08 -12.27
C LEU A 778 -9.66 12.06 -13.40
N PHE A 779 -8.54 12.73 -13.21
CA PHE A 779 -7.96 13.76 -14.10
C PHE A 779 -7.69 13.24 -15.48
#